data_1d2a48fa980abb9477dfaf694b4f6ca1
#
_entry.id   1d2a48fa980abb9477dfaf694b4f6ca1
#
_cell.length_a   1.000
_cell.length_b   1.000
_cell.length_c   1.000
_cell.angle_alpha   90.00
_cell.angle_beta   90.00
_cell.angle_gamma   90.00
#
_symmetry.space_group_name_H-M   'P 1'
#
loop_
_entity.id
_entity.type
_entity.pdbx_description
1 polymer ?
#
loop_
_entity_poly.entity_id
_entity_poly.type
_entity_poly.pdbx_seq_one_letter_code
_entity_poly.pdbx_strand_id
1 'polypeptide(L)'
;MFGEKVNAVINEYAGKDNLGIKFISESEDKHTIFANAFKESPFSFSYPLRSIGYCERLIAEYNLTTEEQIACIFHEIGHVVIWHGRAIGEPVPLEIDAEIFCDAIAAKAGFALPLATALIKMRDAICNKGGEDANSSKRKSFDDRIDNLSHRLHFYRPEWTCGKYNANRHCALMYNLIQGVVNYFDELSADVIGYILSIPRNGELSIDTIIKKTNLPVDIILNFMCQLRNVGLVTLHILEKEEIKNYRIKAGEFRRRQQFADNRSTQEKLPYDISNAEMQYNEAVEGDSQVASVMFELTYNCSEKCIHCYNPGATRNDSEKSSRSRDELTLDEYKRVIDELCELGLYKVCLSGGDPFSKPIIWDIIDYLWQKEIAFDIFTNGQRVFNDVERLLNYYPRLIGVSIYSQIEEIHDKITRVLGSLRKSIMFVERLSEYGMAMNLKCVIMQPNLKTYRSVKELAAKYGAVPQFEVCVSPSNEGDMCAPRTLRLTEDQLYVVLRDDNIPLYVGPEAPGFGGQPRLMTVNACGAGDSTFCITPEGNVQVCCSFPASLGNVKEQSVSEILSGEQLHKWQKTTLESYVDCGRHDYCGYCNLCPGNNYVENGTPLKAAESNCFIAKTRYNLAQKMKGGYDPLNGRSLDDAIAGLEVDVEPLTKEETRNFRNKKFGVE
;
A
#
# COMPACT_ATOMS: atom_id res chain seq x y z
N MET A 1 12.48 12.27 -32.81
CA MET A 1 12.67 12.59 -31.40
C MET A 1 13.23 11.37 -30.65
N PHE A 2 14.32 10.82 -31.13
CA PHE A 2 15.11 9.91 -30.34
C PHE A 2 15.84 10.77 -29.32
N GLY A 3 15.19 10.97 -28.19
CA GLY A 3 15.57 11.98 -27.24
C GLY A 3 16.98 11.80 -26.70
N GLU A 4 17.42 12.81 -26.00
CA GLU A 4 18.70 12.89 -25.29
C GLU A 4 19.10 11.60 -24.55
N LYS A 5 18.11 10.77 -24.12
CA LYS A 5 18.34 9.46 -23.47
C LYS A 5 18.90 8.40 -24.41
N VAL A 6 18.38 8.27 -25.62
CA VAL A 6 18.90 7.30 -26.63
C VAL A 6 20.30 7.72 -27.04
N ASN A 7 20.50 9.01 -27.30
CA ASN A 7 21.82 9.55 -27.64
C ASN A 7 22.82 9.41 -26.51
N ALA A 8 22.41 9.57 -25.24
CA ALA A 8 23.30 9.38 -24.09
C ALA A 8 23.77 7.92 -23.98
N VAL A 9 22.84 6.95 -24.07
CA VAL A 9 23.17 5.51 -24.00
C VAL A 9 24.03 5.09 -25.19
N ILE A 10 23.71 5.55 -26.42
CA ILE A 10 24.54 5.25 -27.62
C ILE A 10 25.92 5.86 -27.49
N ASN A 11 26.07 7.09 -27.01
CA ASN A 11 27.36 7.73 -26.76
C ASN A 11 28.16 7.02 -25.67
N GLU A 12 27.53 6.45 -24.68
CA GLU A 12 28.19 5.68 -23.62
C GLU A 12 28.80 4.37 -24.18
N TYR A 13 28.08 3.66 -25.06
CA TYR A 13 28.53 2.38 -25.63
C TYR A 13 29.32 2.54 -26.93
N ALA A 14 28.95 3.43 -27.84
CA ALA A 14 29.66 3.70 -29.09
C ALA A 14 30.78 4.72 -28.91
N GLY A 15 30.76 5.53 -27.90
CA GLY A 15 31.73 6.62 -27.66
C GLY A 15 33.15 6.18 -27.39
N LYS A 16 33.40 4.92 -27.05
CA LYS A 16 34.76 4.37 -26.89
C LYS A 16 35.44 4.05 -28.24
N ASP A 17 34.64 3.78 -29.31
CA ASP A 17 35.18 3.39 -30.61
C ASP A 17 34.77 4.34 -31.74
N ASN A 18 34.09 5.43 -31.45
CA ASN A 18 33.66 6.48 -32.42
C ASN A 18 33.10 5.94 -33.73
N LEU A 19 32.14 5.03 -33.67
CA LEU A 19 31.54 4.35 -34.84
C LEU A 19 30.86 5.31 -35.84
N GLY A 20 30.60 6.56 -35.43
CA GLY A 20 30.04 7.60 -36.29
C GLY A 20 28.66 7.27 -36.88
N ILE A 21 27.84 6.52 -36.10
CA ILE A 21 26.50 6.09 -36.54
C ILE A 21 25.55 7.28 -36.66
N LYS A 22 24.89 7.37 -37.81
CA LYS A 22 23.84 8.38 -38.05
C LYS A 22 22.46 7.74 -37.99
N PHE A 23 21.47 8.48 -37.45
CA PHE A 23 20.08 8.07 -37.49
C PHE A 23 19.34 8.80 -38.59
N ILE A 24 18.56 8.05 -39.38
CA ILE A 24 17.81 8.55 -40.53
C ILE A 24 16.34 8.12 -40.35
N SER A 25 15.41 9.07 -40.24
CA SER A 25 13.98 8.77 -40.20
C SER A 25 13.45 8.38 -41.59
N GLU A 26 12.29 7.68 -41.62
CA GLU A 26 11.60 7.34 -42.88
C GLU A 26 11.38 8.61 -43.74
N SER A 27 11.02 9.74 -43.14
CA SER A 27 10.79 11.01 -43.81
C SER A 27 12.08 11.69 -44.34
N GLU A 28 13.24 11.35 -43.77
CA GLU A 28 14.56 11.87 -44.18
C GLU A 28 15.27 10.98 -45.19
N ASP A 29 14.80 9.74 -45.42
CA ASP A 29 15.36 8.79 -46.35
C ASP A 29 15.06 9.16 -47.83
N LYS A 30 15.63 10.27 -48.27
CA LYS A 30 15.46 10.81 -49.64
C LYS A 30 15.92 9.85 -50.76
N HIS A 31 16.73 8.86 -50.40
CA HIS A 31 17.32 7.90 -51.37
C HIS A 31 16.67 6.51 -51.28
N THR A 32 15.59 6.36 -50.53
CA THR A 32 14.85 5.08 -50.34
C THR A 32 15.74 3.90 -49.92
N ILE A 33 16.80 4.19 -49.16
CA ILE A 33 17.81 3.20 -48.74
C ILE A 33 17.17 2.13 -47.86
N PHE A 34 16.26 2.56 -46.98
CA PHE A 34 15.54 1.69 -46.05
C PHE A 34 14.13 1.32 -46.51
N ALA A 35 13.71 1.73 -47.72
CA ALA A 35 12.32 1.59 -48.20
C ALA A 35 11.81 0.14 -48.18
N ASN A 36 12.67 -0.84 -48.43
CA ASN A 36 12.30 -2.25 -48.38
C ASN A 36 12.22 -2.78 -46.93
N ALA A 37 13.14 -2.36 -46.09
CA ALA A 37 13.14 -2.74 -44.66
C ALA A 37 11.91 -2.17 -43.92
N PHE A 38 11.53 -0.92 -44.21
CA PHE A 38 10.39 -0.24 -43.59
C PHE A 38 9.00 -0.77 -44.03
N LYS A 39 8.96 -1.83 -44.81
CA LYS A 39 7.72 -2.59 -45.03
C LYS A 39 7.31 -3.40 -43.79
N GLU A 40 8.27 -3.91 -43.05
CA GLU A 40 8.05 -4.84 -41.95
C GLU A 40 8.89 -4.54 -40.69
N SER A 41 10.10 -3.97 -40.83
CA SER A 41 10.99 -3.67 -39.69
C SER A 41 10.94 -2.18 -39.34
N PRO A 42 10.72 -1.84 -38.04
CA PRO A 42 10.75 -0.46 -37.56
C PRO A 42 12.16 0.14 -37.51
N PHE A 43 13.19 -0.70 -37.51
CA PHE A 43 14.60 -0.31 -37.51
C PHE A 43 15.35 -1.13 -38.59
N SER A 44 16.40 -0.57 -39.18
CA SER A 44 17.27 -1.26 -40.13
C SER A 44 18.63 -0.57 -40.23
N PHE A 45 19.65 -1.34 -40.47
CA PHE A 45 21.02 -0.88 -40.60
C PHE A 45 21.50 -0.81 -42.06
N SER A 46 22.29 0.21 -42.35
CA SER A 46 23.03 0.33 -43.62
C SER A 46 24.54 0.52 -43.38
N TYR A 47 25.33 -0.51 -43.69
CA TYR A 47 26.78 -0.48 -43.47
C TYR A 47 27.49 0.59 -44.30
N PRO A 48 27.25 0.73 -45.63
CA PRO A 48 27.99 1.73 -46.39
C PRO A 48 27.84 3.14 -45.89
N LEU A 49 26.70 3.44 -45.26
CA LEU A 49 26.39 4.77 -44.73
C LEU A 49 26.64 4.89 -43.24
N ARG A 50 26.98 3.81 -42.54
CA ARG A 50 27.05 3.74 -41.08
C ARG A 50 25.81 4.39 -40.42
N SER A 51 24.64 4.00 -40.89
CA SER A 51 23.39 4.61 -40.49
C SER A 51 22.37 3.57 -40.03
N ILE A 52 21.60 3.92 -38.99
CA ILE A 52 20.42 3.18 -38.60
C ILE A 52 19.21 3.98 -39.03
N GLY A 53 18.41 3.40 -39.91
CA GLY A 53 17.11 3.94 -40.29
C GLY A 53 16.03 3.56 -39.32
N TYR A 54 15.05 4.45 -39.09
CA TYR A 54 13.89 4.17 -38.27
C TYR A 54 12.60 4.65 -38.90
N CYS A 55 11.53 3.87 -38.71
CA CYS A 55 10.21 4.11 -39.26
C CYS A 55 9.21 4.44 -38.16
N GLU A 56 8.90 5.74 -37.98
CA GLU A 56 7.99 6.21 -36.92
C GLU A 56 6.59 5.58 -37.03
N ARG A 57 6.11 5.35 -38.24
CA ARG A 57 4.83 4.68 -38.51
C ARG A 57 4.79 3.27 -37.93
N LEU A 58 5.82 2.44 -38.20
CA LEU A 58 5.89 1.07 -37.67
C LEU A 58 6.15 1.04 -36.16
N ILE A 59 6.94 1.97 -35.65
CA ILE A 59 7.14 2.14 -34.19
C ILE A 59 5.79 2.37 -33.50
N ALA A 60 4.95 3.26 -34.04
CA ALA A 60 3.62 3.53 -33.53
C ALA A 60 2.66 2.35 -33.73
N GLU A 61 2.70 1.72 -34.92
CA GLU A 61 1.86 0.57 -35.25
C GLU A 61 2.11 -0.64 -34.36
N TYR A 62 3.37 -0.90 -34.01
CA TYR A 62 3.75 -2.00 -33.11
C TYR A 62 3.69 -1.59 -31.63
N ASN A 63 3.35 -0.34 -31.37
CA ASN A 63 3.26 0.22 -29.99
C ASN A 63 4.55 -0.04 -29.18
N LEU A 64 5.71 0.28 -29.76
CA LEU A 64 7.00 0.07 -29.11
C LEU A 64 7.28 1.15 -28.08
N THR A 65 7.56 0.73 -26.85
CA THR A 65 8.02 1.62 -25.77
C THR A 65 9.41 2.18 -26.05
N THR A 66 9.82 3.22 -25.34
CA THR A 66 11.17 3.80 -25.48
C THR A 66 12.27 2.76 -25.21
N GLU A 67 12.10 1.89 -24.18
CA GLU A 67 13.06 0.82 -23.88
C GLU A 67 13.16 -0.21 -24.99
N GLU A 68 12.03 -0.61 -25.59
CA GLU A 68 11.96 -1.53 -26.72
C GLU A 68 12.62 -0.93 -27.98
N GLN A 69 12.42 0.36 -28.23
CA GLN A 69 13.10 1.06 -29.33
C GLN A 69 14.62 1.08 -29.15
N ILE A 70 15.09 1.37 -27.93
CA ILE A 70 16.53 1.32 -27.59
C ILE A 70 17.07 -0.09 -27.79
N ALA A 71 16.35 -1.12 -27.36
CA ALA A 71 16.74 -2.51 -27.53
C ALA A 71 16.90 -2.90 -29.01
N CYS A 72 15.97 -2.50 -29.88
CA CYS A 72 16.07 -2.70 -31.31
C CYS A 72 17.29 -1.96 -31.92
N ILE A 73 17.59 -0.76 -31.47
CA ILE A 73 18.78 -0.02 -31.89
C ILE A 73 20.07 -0.76 -31.52
N PHE A 74 20.16 -1.33 -30.31
CA PHE A 74 21.31 -2.13 -29.89
C PHE A 74 21.44 -3.42 -30.70
N HIS A 75 20.33 -4.03 -31.14
CA HIS A 75 20.35 -5.11 -32.09
C HIS A 75 20.95 -4.66 -33.42
N GLU A 76 20.51 -3.54 -33.98
CA GLU A 76 21.07 -2.99 -35.26
C GLU A 76 22.55 -2.61 -35.10
N ILE A 77 23.02 -2.17 -33.96
CA ILE A 77 24.44 -1.97 -33.64
C ILE A 77 25.20 -3.30 -33.76
N GLY A 78 24.60 -4.41 -33.38
CA GLY A 78 25.15 -5.75 -33.58
C GLY A 78 25.50 -6.03 -35.05
N HIS A 79 24.64 -5.66 -35.98
CA HIS A 79 24.92 -5.76 -37.41
C HIS A 79 26.10 -4.88 -37.82
N VAL A 80 26.27 -3.69 -37.24
CA VAL A 80 27.45 -2.83 -37.48
C VAL A 80 28.72 -3.54 -37.08
N VAL A 81 28.73 -4.17 -35.88
CA VAL A 81 29.88 -4.91 -35.37
C VAL A 81 30.26 -6.10 -36.28
N ILE A 82 29.27 -6.87 -36.74
CA ILE A 82 29.47 -7.97 -37.67
C ILE A 82 30.12 -7.49 -38.98
N TRP A 83 29.56 -6.43 -39.58
CA TRP A 83 30.09 -5.91 -40.84
C TRP A 83 31.47 -5.29 -40.70
N HIS A 84 31.77 -4.68 -39.57
CA HIS A 84 33.11 -4.19 -39.27
C HIS A 84 34.11 -5.35 -39.18
N GLY A 85 33.77 -6.43 -38.43
CA GLY A 85 34.60 -7.64 -38.37
C GLY A 85 34.86 -8.25 -39.75
N ARG A 86 33.84 -8.35 -40.62
CA ARG A 86 34.01 -8.80 -42.00
C ARG A 86 34.99 -7.92 -42.76
N ALA A 87 34.90 -6.61 -42.62
CA ALA A 87 35.77 -5.67 -43.35
C ALA A 87 37.25 -5.78 -42.91
N ILE A 88 37.53 -6.24 -41.72
CA ILE A 88 38.89 -6.45 -41.17
C ILE A 88 39.36 -7.93 -41.23
N GLY A 89 38.54 -8.84 -41.78
CA GLY A 89 38.91 -10.23 -41.99
C GLY A 89 38.72 -11.16 -40.80
N GLU A 90 37.91 -10.77 -39.81
CA GLU A 90 37.54 -11.64 -38.68
C GLU A 90 36.48 -12.68 -39.09
N PRO A 91 36.46 -13.90 -38.50
CA PRO A 91 35.41 -14.88 -38.76
C PRO A 91 34.07 -14.39 -38.26
N VAL A 92 33.05 -14.40 -39.11
CA VAL A 92 31.72 -13.85 -38.80
C VAL A 92 30.65 -14.93 -38.89
N PRO A 93 29.63 -14.89 -37.99
CA PRO A 93 28.51 -15.83 -38.01
C PRO A 93 27.73 -15.86 -39.33
N LEU A 94 27.17 -17.01 -39.70
CA LEU A 94 26.22 -17.17 -40.81
C LEU A 94 24.85 -16.57 -40.48
N GLU A 95 23.94 -16.40 -41.46
CA GLU A 95 22.72 -15.58 -41.39
C GLU A 95 21.85 -15.76 -40.12
N ILE A 96 21.53 -16.99 -39.67
CA ILE A 96 20.72 -17.21 -38.44
C ILE A 96 21.55 -16.88 -37.23
N ASP A 97 22.84 -17.22 -37.21
CA ASP A 97 23.73 -16.89 -36.10
C ASP A 97 23.99 -15.39 -35.98
N ALA A 98 23.82 -14.62 -37.05
CA ALA A 98 23.98 -13.18 -37.08
C ALA A 98 22.86 -12.47 -36.27
N GLU A 99 21.60 -12.87 -36.45
CA GLU A 99 20.47 -12.31 -35.66
C GLU A 99 20.61 -12.63 -34.15
N ILE A 100 20.95 -13.89 -33.85
CA ILE A 100 21.19 -14.31 -32.44
C ILE A 100 22.40 -13.58 -31.85
N PHE A 101 23.44 -13.31 -32.62
CA PHE A 101 24.58 -12.53 -32.19
C PHE A 101 24.21 -11.07 -31.89
N CYS A 102 23.39 -10.45 -32.74
CA CYS A 102 22.88 -9.10 -32.55
C CYS A 102 21.99 -9.01 -31.31
N ASP A 103 21.11 -10.00 -31.12
CA ASP A 103 20.30 -10.11 -29.91
C ASP A 103 21.17 -10.27 -28.65
N ALA A 104 22.29 -11.01 -28.75
CA ALA A 104 23.23 -11.16 -27.65
C ALA A 104 23.94 -9.84 -27.26
N ILE A 105 24.19 -8.96 -28.25
CA ILE A 105 24.74 -7.63 -27.96
C ILE A 105 23.74 -6.77 -27.21
N ALA A 106 22.48 -6.74 -27.63
CA ALA A 106 21.42 -6.05 -26.93
C ALA A 106 21.22 -6.61 -25.50
N ALA A 107 21.27 -7.94 -25.37
CA ALA A 107 21.16 -8.61 -24.06
C ALA A 107 22.32 -8.23 -23.11
N LYS A 108 23.56 -8.22 -23.62
CA LYS A 108 24.75 -7.82 -22.85
C LYS A 108 24.70 -6.35 -22.41
N ALA A 109 24.03 -5.49 -23.19
CA ALA A 109 23.77 -4.10 -22.84
C ALA A 109 22.60 -3.92 -21.84
N GLY A 110 21.98 -5.02 -21.37
CA GLY A 110 20.88 -4.99 -20.40
C GLY A 110 19.48 -4.89 -21.03
N PHE A 111 19.36 -5.03 -22.36
CA PHE A 111 18.08 -4.88 -23.08
C PHE A 111 17.46 -6.21 -23.54
N ALA A 112 17.81 -7.35 -22.95
CA ALA A 112 17.26 -8.66 -23.35
C ALA A 112 15.72 -8.70 -23.25
N LEU A 113 15.14 -8.27 -22.12
CA LEU A 113 13.69 -8.28 -21.94
C LEU A 113 12.97 -7.27 -22.87
N PRO A 114 13.38 -6.00 -22.95
CA PRO A 114 12.79 -5.07 -23.91
C PRO A 114 12.89 -5.55 -25.36
N LEU A 115 13.98 -6.20 -25.77
CA LEU A 115 14.11 -6.77 -27.10
C LEU A 115 13.15 -7.94 -27.31
N ALA A 116 13.04 -8.86 -26.36
CA ALA A 116 12.12 -9.98 -26.45
C ALA A 116 10.67 -9.51 -26.58
N THR A 117 10.25 -8.52 -25.78
CA THR A 117 8.89 -7.96 -25.86
C THR A 117 8.65 -7.20 -27.17
N ALA A 118 9.64 -6.49 -27.70
CA ALA A 118 9.57 -5.88 -29.03
C ALA A 118 9.39 -6.94 -30.13
N LEU A 119 10.16 -8.03 -30.12
CA LEU A 119 10.05 -9.13 -31.06
C LEU A 119 8.67 -9.80 -31.00
N ILE A 120 8.10 -10.01 -29.82
CA ILE A 120 6.73 -10.53 -29.65
C ILE A 120 5.72 -9.60 -30.32
N LYS A 121 5.77 -8.30 -30.06
CA LYS A 121 4.87 -7.31 -30.68
C LYS A 121 5.00 -7.27 -32.20
N MET A 122 6.23 -7.28 -32.72
CA MET A 122 6.49 -7.31 -34.17
C MET A 122 6.00 -8.61 -34.81
N ARG A 123 6.29 -9.77 -34.20
CA ARG A 123 5.78 -11.07 -34.64
C ARG A 123 4.26 -11.06 -34.78
N ASP A 124 3.58 -10.65 -33.71
CA ASP A 124 2.12 -10.68 -33.67
C ASP A 124 1.51 -9.73 -34.69
N ALA A 125 2.07 -8.53 -34.89
CA ALA A 125 1.60 -7.57 -35.86
C ALA A 125 1.84 -8.03 -37.32
N ILE A 126 2.98 -8.67 -37.60
CA ILE A 126 3.34 -9.14 -38.94
C ILE A 126 2.58 -10.43 -39.31
N CYS A 127 2.53 -11.40 -38.37
CA CYS A 127 1.92 -12.69 -38.61
C CYS A 127 0.39 -12.64 -38.69
N ASN A 128 -0.25 -11.70 -37.99
CA ASN A 128 -1.72 -11.52 -38.04
C ASN A 128 -2.21 -10.87 -39.36
N LYS A 129 -1.31 -10.26 -40.17
CA LYS A 129 -1.68 -9.62 -41.46
C LYS A 129 -1.62 -10.56 -42.68
N GLY A 130 -0.98 -11.72 -42.56
CA GLY A 130 -0.79 -12.68 -43.62
C GLY A 130 -1.57 -13.98 -43.45
N GLY A 131 -1.91 -14.69 -44.54
CA GLY A 131 -2.51 -16.00 -44.45
C GLY A 131 -1.57 -17.05 -43.82
N GLU A 132 -2.15 -18.10 -43.24
CA GLU A 132 -1.47 -19.08 -42.37
C GLU A 132 -0.18 -19.71 -42.97
N ASP A 133 -0.10 -19.98 -44.29
CA ASP A 133 1.04 -20.65 -44.90
C ASP A 133 2.25 -19.74 -45.22
N ALA A 134 2.02 -18.44 -45.47
CA ALA A 134 3.09 -17.53 -45.90
C ALA A 134 3.98 -17.01 -44.73
N ASN A 135 3.51 -17.17 -43.51
CA ASN A 135 4.12 -16.58 -42.29
C ASN A 135 4.82 -17.61 -41.38
N SER A 136 4.76 -18.92 -41.68
CA SER A 136 5.28 -19.97 -40.79
C SER A 136 6.79 -19.88 -40.54
N SER A 137 7.60 -19.59 -41.58
CA SER A 137 9.05 -19.45 -41.44
C SER A 137 9.46 -18.16 -40.73
N LYS A 138 8.75 -17.04 -40.98
CA LYS A 138 8.98 -15.77 -40.26
C LYS A 138 8.61 -15.88 -38.77
N ARG A 139 7.47 -16.48 -38.50
CA ARG A 139 7.03 -16.72 -37.10
C ARG A 139 8.07 -17.56 -36.37
N LYS A 140 8.53 -18.65 -37.00
CA LYS A 140 9.55 -19.50 -36.39
C LYS A 140 10.84 -18.74 -36.10
N SER A 141 11.29 -17.85 -36.99
CA SER A 141 12.48 -17.02 -36.75
C SER A 141 12.32 -16.09 -35.51
N PHE A 142 11.14 -15.49 -35.35
CA PHE A 142 10.86 -14.69 -34.15
C PHE A 142 10.83 -15.57 -32.90
N ASP A 143 10.15 -16.71 -32.95
CA ASP A 143 10.03 -17.63 -31.84
C ASP A 143 11.40 -18.16 -31.41
N ASP A 144 12.29 -18.55 -32.32
CA ASP A 144 13.64 -18.99 -32.06
C ASP A 144 14.49 -17.87 -31.37
N ARG A 145 14.33 -16.61 -31.81
CA ARG A 145 15.01 -15.45 -31.19
C ARG A 145 14.48 -15.14 -29.79
N ILE A 146 13.15 -15.16 -29.60
CA ILE A 146 12.51 -14.94 -28.31
C ILE A 146 12.95 -16.02 -27.34
N ASP A 147 12.96 -17.28 -27.75
CA ASP A 147 13.43 -18.41 -26.95
C ASP A 147 14.90 -18.23 -26.53
N ASN A 148 15.80 -17.90 -27.50
CA ASN A 148 17.19 -17.62 -27.20
C ASN A 148 17.39 -16.46 -26.20
N LEU A 149 16.60 -15.39 -26.30
CA LEU A 149 16.65 -14.28 -25.36
C LEU A 149 16.13 -14.69 -23.99
N SER A 150 15.13 -15.57 -23.91
CA SER A 150 14.57 -16.03 -22.63
C SER A 150 15.61 -16.73 -21.77
N HIS A 151 16.51 -17.52 -22.36
CA HIS A 151 17.61 -18.17 -21.67
C HIS A 151 18.72 -17.24 -21.18
N ARG A 152 18.69 -15.97 -21.59
CA ARG A 152 19.61 -14.91 -21.16
C ARG A 152 19.01 -14.00 -20.12
N LEU A 153 17.73 -14.21 -19.77
CA LEU A 153 16.98 -13.38 -18.83
C LEU A 153 17.08 -14.00 -17.44
N HIS A 154 17.60 -13.23 -16.53
CA HIS A 154 17.62 -13.53 -15.12
C HIS A 154 16.61 -12.65 -14.41
N PHE A 155 15.62 -13.25 -13.77
CA PHE A 155 14.68 -12.54 -12.94
C PHE A 155 14.94 -12.90 -11.49
N TYR A 156 14.71 -11.94 -10.60
CA TYR A 156 14.92 -12.10 -9.17
C TYR A 156 13.68 -11.68 -8.41
N ARG A 157 13.40 -12.39 -7.31
CA ARG A 157 12.38 -11.98 -6.37
C ARG A 157 12.94 -10.90 -5.46
N PRO A 158 12.42 -9.63 -5.51
CA PRO A 158 12.94 -8.56 -4.67
C PRO A 158 12.71 -8.81 -3.17
N GLU A 159 13.61 -8.31 -2.33
CA GLU A 159 13.49 -8.47 -0.88
C GLU A 159 12.29 -7.72 -0.27
N TRP A 160 11.78 -6.67 -0.92
CA TRP A 160 10.60 -5.93 -0.47
C TRP A 160 9.27 -6.55 -0.89
N THR A 161 9.25 -7.79 -1.31
CA THR A 161 8.03 -8.50 -1.66
C THR A 161 7.67 -9.54 -0.61
N CYS A 162 6.38 -9.68 -0.36
CA CYS A 162 5.81 -10.77 0.42
C CYS A 162 4.41 -11.07 -0.09
N GLY A 163 3.80 -12.16 0.37
CA GLY A 163 2.45 -12.50 -0.07
C GLY A 163 1.98 -13.85 0.42
N LYS A 164 0.82 -14.24 -0.07
CA LYS A 164 0.20 -15.53 0.24
C LYS A 164 -0.30 -16.19 -1.04
N TYR A 165 -0.10 -17.48 -1.15
CA TYR A 165 -0.63 -18.31 -2.23
C TYR A 165 -1.46 -19.44 -1.66
N ASN A 166 -2.65 -19.63 -2.22
CA ASN A 166 -3.53 -20.76 -1.92
C ASN A 166 -3.61 -21.69 -3.13
N ALA A 167 -2.94 -22.84 -3.03
CA ALA A 167 -2.87 -23.82 -4.10
C ALA A 167 -4.22 -24.50 -4.38
N ASN A 168 -5.10 -24.64 -3.38
CA ASN A 168 -6.40 -25.31 -3.55
C ASN A 168 -7.37 -24.44 -4.36
N ARG A 169 -7.23 -23.13 -4.25
CA ARG A 169 -8.09 -22.13 -4.88
C ARG A 169 -7.46 -21.47 -6.10
N HIS A 170 -6.20 -21.81 -6.43
CA HIS A 170 -5.44 -21.16 -7.49
C HIS A 170 -5.53 -19.64 -7.41
N CYS A 171 -5.31 -19.08 -6.22
CA CYS A 171 -5.31 -17.63 -6.00
C CYS A 171 -4.10 -17.18 -5.18
N ALA A 172 -3.63 -15.95 -5.43
CA ALA A 172 -2.49 -15.39 -4.75
C ALA A 172 -2.66 -13.90 -4.47
N LEU A 173 -2.01 -13.45 -3.41
CA LEU A 173 -1.87 -12.05 -3.04
C LEU A 173 -0.38 -11.74 -2.95
N MET A 174 0.09 -10.68 -3.62
CA MET A 174 1.50 -10.28 -3.55
C MET A 174 1.65 -8.77 -3.36
N TYR A 175 2.44 -8.40 -2.36
CA TYR A 175 2.73 -7.01 -1.98
C TYR A 175 4.05 -6.54 -2.57
N ASN A 176 4.05 -5.29 -3.07
CA ASN A 176 5.24 -4.47 -3.18
C ASN A 176 5.26 -3.50 -1.99
N LEU A 177 6.04 -3.80 -0.97
CA LEU A 177 6.07 -3.05 0.28
C LEU A 177 6.69 -1.65 0.14
N ILE A 178 7.55 -1.42 -0.86
CA ILE A 178 8.11 -0.09 -1.14
C ILE A 178 7.07 0.84 -1.77
N GLN A 179 6.31 0.33 -2.74
CA GLN A 179 5.26 1.12 -3.38
C GLN A 179 3.99 1.19 -2.52
N GLY A 180 3.83 0.28 -1.56
CA GLY A 180 2.62 0.14 -0.78
C GLY A 180 1.45 -0.43 -1.59
N VAL A 181 1.75 -1.22 -2.63
CA VAL A 181 0.78 -1.81 -3.55
C VAL A 181 0.60 -3.29 -3.26
N VAL A 182 -0.61 -3.78 -3.42
CA VAL A 182 -0.94 -5.20 -3.37
C VAL A 182 -1.69 -5.59 -4.64
N ASN A 183 -1.39 -6.78 -5.16
CA ASN A 183 -2.00 -7.31 -6.36
C ASN A 183 -2.62 -8.67 -6.05
N TYR A 184 -3.82 -8.90 -6.55
CA TYR A 184 -4.50 -10.18 -6.55
C TYR A 184 -4.26 -10.88 -7.88
N PHE A 185 -4.09 -12.19 -7.83
CA PHE A 185 -3.88 -13.07 -8.98
C PHE A 185 -4.75 -14.31 -8.84
N ASP A 186 -5.24 -14.82 -9.96
CA ASP A 186 -6.05 -16.02 -10.04
C ASP A 186 -5.52 -16.98 -11.11
N GLU A 187 -6.07 -18.20 -11.12
CA GLU A 187 -5.76 -19.25 -12.09
C GLU A 187 -4.24 -19.46 -12.31
N LEU A 188 -3.81 -19.55 -13.56
CA LEU A 188 -2.41 -19.76 -13.91
C LEU A 188 -1.47 -18.62 -13.46
N SER A 189 -1.98 -17.39 -13.40
CA SER A 189 -1.21 -16.26 -12.89
C SER A 189 -0.87 -16.44 -11.42
N ALA A 190 -1.80 -16.95 -10.62
CA ALA A 190 -1.58 -17.26 -9.22
C ALA A 190 -0.55 -18.39 -9.04
N ASP A 191 -0.52 -19.40 -9.91
CA ASP A 191 0.46 -20.48 -9.84
C ASP A 191 1.89 -19.97 -10.11
N VAL A 192 2.05 -19.02 -11.04
CA VAL A 192 3.34 -18.32 -11.26
C VAL A 192 3.75 -17.54 -10.00
N ILE A 193 2.82 -16.79 -9.41
CA ILE A 193 3.09 -16.05 -8.18
C ILE A 193 3.40 -17.01 -7.03
N GLY A 194 2.71 -18.14 -6.91
CA GLY A 194 3.01 -19.19 -5.93
C GLY A 194 4.44 -19.72 -6.08
N TYR A 195 4.90 -19.91 -7.33
CA TYR A 195 6.31 -20.25 -7.57
C TYR A 195 7.24 -19.12 -7.13
N ILE A 196 6.97 -17.87 -7.50
CA ILE A 196 7.79 -16.72 -7.11
C ILE A 196 7.90 -16.62 -5.59
N LEU A 197 6.79 -16.78 -4.86
CA LEU A 197 6.75 -16.74 -3.40
C LEU A 197 7.49 -17.92 -2.75
N SER A 198 7.65 -19.06 -3.46
CA SER A 198 8.44 -20.19 -2.98
C SER A 198 9.95 -19.99 -3.07
N ILE A 199 10.40 -19.00 -3.84
CA ILE A 199 11.82 -18.66 -3.98
C ILE A 199 12.19 -17.67 -2.86
N PRO A 200 13.35 -17.85 -2.19
CA PRO A 200 13.81 -16.89 -1.19
C PRO A 200 13.94 -15.46 -1.76
N ARG A 201 13.82 -14.45 -0.90
CA ARG A 201 14.10 -13.06 -1.28
C ARG A 201 15.49 -12.93 -1.87
N ASN A 202 15.64 -12.10 -2.91
CA ASN A 202 16.84 -12.00 -3.74
C ASN A 202 17.24 -13.31 -4.46
N GLY A 203 16.38 -14.33 -4.44
CA GLY A 203 16.59 -15.56 -5.18
C GLY A 203 16.23 -15.40 -6.65
N GLU A 204 16.95 -16.16 -7.49
CA GLU A 204 16.75 -16.20 -8.94
C GLU A 204 15.54 -17.05 -9.34
N LEU A 205 14.77 -16.57 -10.30
CA LEU A 205 13.59 -17.21 -10.85
C LEU A 205 13.93 -17.89 -12.18
N SER A 206 13.57 -19.16 -12.33
CA SER A 206 13.79 -19.93 -13.54
C SER A 206 12.57 -19.86 -14.48
N ILE A 207 12.73 -19.27 -15.66
CA ILE A 207 11.71 -19.25 -16.72
C ILE A 207 11.33 -20.66 -17.14
N ASP A 208 12.30 -21.56 -17.29
CA ASP A 208 12.05 -22.96 -17.65
C ASP A 208 11.17 -23.68 -16.60
N THR A 209 11.35 -23.34 -15.33
CA THR A 209 10.53 -23.90 -14.26
C THR A 209 9.09 -23.37 -14.36
N ILE A 210 8.91 -22.11 -14.68
CA ILE A 210 7.58 -21.51 -14.88
C ILE A 210 6.89 -22.18 -16.08
N ILE A 211 7.60 -22.35 -17.21
CA ILE A 211 7.10 -23.04 -18.41
C ILE A 211 6.62 -24.44 -18.06
N LYS A 212 7.46 -25.22 -17.38
CA LYS A 212 7.12 -26.60 -16.96
C LYS A 212 5.91 -26.70 -16.03
N LYS A 213 5.74 -25.71 -15.14
CA LYS A 213 4.61 -25.69 -14.19
C LYS A 213 3.31 -25.27 -14.84
N THR A 214 3.34 -24.32 -15.76
CA THR A 214 2.14 -23.71 -16.33
C THR A 214 1.77 -24.25 -17.70
N ASN A 215 2.72 -24.91 -18.39
CA ASN A 215 2.63 -25.32 -19.79
C ASN A 215 2.27 -24.15 -20.74
N LEU A 216 2.63 -22.94 -20.35
CA LEU A 216 2.41 -21.72 -21.16
C LEU A 216 3.58 -21.49 -22.11
N PRO A 217 3.33 -20.92 -23.31
CA PRO A 217 4.38 -20.46 -24.22
C PRO A 217 5.29 -19.42 -23.57
N VAL A 218 6.57 -19.40 -23.99
CA VAL A 218 7.59 -18.51 -23.44
C VAL A 218 7.24 -17.03 -23.59
N ASP A 219 6.62 -16.64 -24.68
CA ASP A 219 6.21 -15.27 -24.96
C ASP A 219 5.11 -14.77 -24.00
N ILE A 220 4.16 -15.61 -23.62
CA ILE A 220 3.15 -15.28 -22.62
C ILE A 220 3.80 -15.07 -21.25
N ILE A 221 4.74 -15.97 -20.89
CA ILE A 221 5.47 -15.84 -19.62
C ILE A 221 6.31 -14.57 -19.59
N LEU A 222 7.06 -14.26 -20.67
CA LEU A 222 7.87 -13.04 -20.73
C LEU A 222 7.03 -11.78 -20.63
N ASN A 223 5.87 -11.72 -21.29
CA ASN A 223 4.94 -10.60 -21.16
C ASN A 223 4.44 -10.45 -19.71
N PHE A 224 4.10 -11.55 -19.06
CA PHE A 224 3.68 -11.53 -17.66
C PHE A 224 4.81 -11.08 -16.73
N MET A 225 6.04 -11.62 -16.92
CA MET A 225 7.21 -11.19 -16.14
C MET A 225 7.55 -9.71 -16.35
N CYS A 226 7.33 -9.18 -17.56
CA CYS A 226 7.46 -7.76 -17.85
C CYS A 226 6.43 -6.93 -17.07
N GLN A 227 5.18 -7.37 -17.01
CA GLN A 227 4.14 -6.71 -16.20
C GLN A 227 4.50 -6.73 -14.72
N LEU A 228 4.96 -7.86 -14.18
CA LEU A 228 5.42 -7.98 -12.79
C LEU A 228 6.61 -7.06 -12.51
N ARG A 229 7.55 -6.93 -13.44
CA ARG A 229 8.66 -5.97 -13.34
C ARG A 229 8.17 -4.53 -13.26
N ASN A 230 7.21 -4.15 -14.10
CA ASN A 230 6.67 -2.79 -14.15
C ASN A 230 6.00 -2.38 -12.82
N VAL A 231 5.40 -3.33 -12.11
CA VAL A 231 4.83 -3.10 -10.78
C VAL A 231 5.81 -3.43 -9.64
N GLY A 232 7.08 -3.73 -9.97
CA GLY A 232 8.17 -3.95 -9.00
C GLY A 232 8.06 -5.22 -8.17
N LEU A 233 7.37 -6.25 -8.68
CA LEU A 233 7.23 -7.57 -8.06
C LEU A 233 8.35 -8.54 -8.46
N VAL A 234 9.06 -8.24 -9.54
CA VAL A 234 10.30 -8.92 -9.95
C VAL A 234 11.32 -7.89 -10.45
N THR A 235 12.62 -8.24 -10.43
CA THR A 235 13.73 -7.42 -10.96
C THR A 235 14.60 -8.24 -11.90
N LEU A 236 15.43 -7.57 -12.72
CA LEU A 236 16.40 -8.21 -13.64
C LEU A 236 17.78 -8.41 -12.98
N HIS A 237 18.02 -7.84 -11.84
CA HIS A 237 19.21 -8.02 -11.02
C HIS A 237 18.87 -7.77 -9.55
N ILE A 238 19.73 -8.23 -8.66
CA ILE A 238 19.62 -7.91 -7.24
C ILE A 238 20.05 -6.46 -7.04
N LEU A 239 19.15 -5.64 -6.48
CA LEU A 239 19.43 -4.23 -6.25
C LEU A 239 20.34 -4.03 -5.03
N GLU A 240 21.29 -3.13 -5.18
CA GLU A 240 22.13 -2.66 -4.06
C GLU A 240 21.34 -1.72 -3.14
N LYS A 241 21.78 -1.57 -1.88
CA LYS A 241 21.09 -0.75 -0.88
C LYS A 241 20.78 0.67 -1.33
N GLU A 242 21.70 1.30 -2.08
CA GLU A 242 21.49 2.67 -2.58
C GLU A 242 20.45 2.69 -3.72
N GLU A 243 20.40 1.68 -4.57
CA GLU A 243 19.37 1.54 -5.60
C GLU A 243 17.99 1.34 -4.98
N ILE A 244 17.89 0.51 -3.93
CA ILE A 244 16.64 0.31 -3.17
C ILE A 244 16.18 1.61 -2.52
N LYS A 245 17.10 2.36 -1.92
CA LYS A 245 16.82 3.68 -1.34
C LYS A 245 16.27 4.64 -2.39
N ASN A 246 16.93 4.72 -3.55
CA ASN A 246 16.49 5.55 -4.66
C ASN A 246 15.13 5.11 -5.23
N TYR A 247 14.87 3.80 -5.31
CA TYR A 247 13.57 3.27 -5.71
C TYR A 247 12.48 3.68 -4.72
N ARG A 248 12.73 3.60 -3.42
CA ARG A 248 11.79 4.03 -2.37
C ARG A 248 11.50 5.54 -2.44
N ILE A 249 12.52 6.37 -2.62
CA ILE A 249 12.37 7.83 -2.76
C ILE A 249 11.49 8.16 -3.97
N LYS A 250 11.74 7.54 -5.13
CA LYS A 250 10.92 7.72 -6.35
C LYS A 250 9.45 7.30 -6.13
N ALA A 251 9.21 6.20 -5.43
CA ALA A 251 7.87 5.76 -5.07
C ALA A 251 7.15 6.79 -4.17
N GLY A 252 7.85 7.38 -3.20
CA GLY A 252 7.34 8.45 -2.34
C GLY A 252 7.03 9.73 -3.12
N GLU A 253 7.89 10.13 -4.05
CA GLU A 253 7.64 11.27 -4.95
C GLU A 253 6.43 11.05 -5.84
N PHE A 254 6.25 9.85 -6.36
CA PHE A 254 5.08 9.49 -7.16
C PHE A 254 3.79 9.62 -6.35
N ARG A 255 3.74 9.07 -5.12
CA ARG A 255 2.60 9.23 -4.21
C ARG A 255 2.29 10.70 -3.91
N ARG A 256 3.33 11.53 -3.65
CA ARG A 256 3.14 12.98 -3.43
C ARG A 256 2.49 13.66 -4.64
N ARG A 257 2.97 13.38 -5.85
CA ARG A 257 2.42 13.98 -7.07
C ARG A 257 0.95 13.61 -7.29
N GLN A 258 0.57 12.36 -7.02
CA GLN A 258 -0.82 11.93 -7.13
C GLN A 258 -1.72 12.66 -6.12
N GLN A 259 -1.33 12.77 -4.86
CA GLN A 259 -2.08 13.50 -3.85
C GLN A 259 -2.30 14.98 -4.21
N PHE A 260 -1.33 15.64 -4.85
CA PHE A 260 -1.49 17.00 -5.34
C PHE A 260 -2.38 17.09 -6.58
N ALA A 261 -2.44 16.06 -7.42
CA ALA A 261 -3.32 16.01 -8.58
C ALA A 261 -4.79 15.80 -8.17
N ASP A 262 -5.06 14.95 -7.16
CA ASP A 262 -6.39 14.64 -6.66
C ASP A 262 -7.09 15.83 -5.97
N ASN A 263 -6.35 16.83 -5.51
CA ASN A 263 -6.93 18.10 -5.04
C ASN A 263 -7.63 18.90 -6.14
N ARG A 264 -7.63 18.44 -7.40
CA ARG A 264 -8.27 19.11 -8.55
C ARG A 264 -9.49 18.39 -9.14
N SER A 265 -9.73 17.11 -8.78
CA SER A 265 -10.91 16.38 -9.25
C SER A 265 -11.38 15.35 -8.23
N THR A 266 -12.59 15.49 -7.77
CA THR A 266 -13.25 14.67 -6.75
C THR A 266 -13.68 13.28 -7.23
N GLN A 267 -13.21 12.74 -8.36
CA GLN A 267 -13.79 11.52 -8.95
C GLN A 267 -12.82 10.45 -9.42
N GLU A 268 -11.54 10.66 -9.48
CA GLU A 268 -10.61 9.56 -9.77
C GLU A 268 -10.00 9.03 -8.48
N LYS A 269 -10.58 7.93 -7.98
CA LYS A 269 -10.01 7.12 -6.90
C LYS A 269 -8.56 6.79 -7.24
N LEU A 270 -7.67 6.88 -6.25
CA LEU A 270 -6.30 6.39 -6.36
C LEU A 270 -6.32 5.02 -7.06
N PRO A 271 -5.48 4.78 -8.09
CA PRO A 271 -5.45 3.51 -8.81
C PRO A 271 -5.00 2.31 -7.95
N TYR A 272 -4.79 2.52 -6.66
CA TYR A 272 -4.36 1.52 -5.69
C TYR A 272 -5.46 1.33 -4.65
N ASP A 273 -6.56 0.70 -5.04
CA ASP A 273 -7.54 0.20 -4.09
C ASP A 273 -6.99 -1.08 -3.44
N ILE A 274 -6.11 -0.88 -2.43
CA ILE A 274 -5.53 -1.97 -1.64
C ILE A 274 -6.65 -2.83 -1.05
N SER A 275 -7.78 -2.22 -0.70
CA SER A 275 -8.94 -2.91 -0.16
C SER A 275 -9.55 -3.91 -1.16
N ASN A 276 -9.51 -3.61 -2.46
CA ASN A 276 -10.10 -4.45 -3.48
C ASN A 276 -9.31 -5.77 -3.69
N ALA A 277 -7.97 -5.72 -3.78
CA ALA A 277 -7.16 -6.93 -3.97
C ALA A 277 -7.21 -7.86 -2.74
N GLU A 278 -7.13 -7.29 -1.52
CA GLU A 278 -7.29 -8.05 -0.28
C GLU A 278 -8.70 -8.63 -0.16
N MET A 279 -9.74 -7.89 -0.55
CA MET A 279 -11.13 -8.36 -0.56
C MET A 279 -11.33 -9.51 -1.55
N GLN A 280 -10.84 -9.37 -2.79
CA GLN A 280 -10.92 -10.44 -3.80
C GLN A 280 -10.22 -11.72 -3.32
N TYR A 281 -9.03 -11.57 -2.69
CA TYR A 281 -8.33 -12.73 -2.13
C TYR A 281 -9.14 -13.39 -1.01
N ASN A 282 -9.67 -12.62 -0.07
CA ASN A 282 -10.45 -13.15 1.05
C ASN A 282 -11.72 -13.86 0.58
N GLU A 283 -12.41 -13.32 -0.43
CA GLU A 283 -13.55 -13.96 -1.07
C GLU A 283 -13.15 -15.28 -1.75
N ALA A 284 -12.02 -15.30 -2.46
CA ALA A 284 -11.52 -16.49 -3.14
C ALA A 284 -11.13 -17.63 -2.18
N VAL A 285 -10.64 -17.30 -0.98
CA VAL A 285 -10.23 -18.29 0.04
C VAL A 285 -11.29 -18.53 1.11
N GLU A 286 -12.50 -18.04 0.92
CA GLU A 286 -13.59 -18.25 1.87
C GLU A 286 -13.79 -19.75 2.14
N GLY A 287 -13.79 -20.13 3.42
CA GLY A 287 -13.85 -21.52 3.89
C GLY A 287 -12.50 -22.24 3.98
N ASP A 288 -11.44 -21.77 3.30
CA ASP A 288 -10.08 -22.34 3.37
C ASP A 288 -9.17 -21.57 4.33
N SER A 289 -9.43 -20.27 4.50
CA SER A 289 -8.67 -19.38 5.40
C SER A 289 -9.60 -18.80 6.47
N GLN A 290 -9.17 -18.87 7.73
CA GLN A 290 -9.94 -18.33 8.87
C GLN A 290 -9.43 -16.95 9.28
N VAL A 291 -8.16 -16.62 8.99
CA VAL A 291 -7.51 -15.39 9.43
C VAL A 291 -6.81 -14.71 8.28
N ALA A 292 -7.22 -13.49 7.96
CA ALA A 292 -6.58 -12.62 6.98
C ALA A 292 -5.58 -11.67 7.65
N SER A 293 -6.01 -10.99 8.72
CA SER A 293 -5.17 -10.03 9.42
C SER A 293 -5.44 -9.99 10.93
N VAL A 294 -4.41 -9.63 11.68
CA VAL A 294 -4.48 -9.48 13.13
C VAL A 294 -3.86 -8.14 13.54
N MET A 295 -4.54 -7.41 14.43
CA MET A 295 -3.93 -6.32 15.17
C MET A 295 -3.35 -6.87 16.47
N PHE A 296 -2.06 -6.71 16.68
CA PHE A 296 -1.44 -6.94 17.98
C PHE A 296 -1.34 -5.62 18.75
N GLU A 297 -2.04 -5.50 19.86
CA GLU A 297 -1.77 -4.49 20.87
C GLU A 297 -0.63 -5.02 21.75
N LEU A 298 0.61 -4.63 21.42
CA LEU A 298 1.82 -5.26 22.00
C LEU A 298 2.03 -4.93 23.46
N THR A 299 1.59 -3.74 23.89
CA THR A 299 1.69 -3.22 25.26
C THR A 299 0.73 -2.06 25.44
N TYR A 300 0.26 -1.83 26.64
CA TYR A 300 -0.45 -0.58 26.99
C TYR A 300 0.46 0.51 27.54
N ASN A 301 1.78 0.24 27.63
CA ASN A 301 2.76 1.27 27.95
C ASN A 301 2.89 2.25 26.77
N CYS A 302 2.94 3.53 27.09
CA CYS A 302 3.06 4.60 26.10
C CYS A 302 3.89 5.76 26.67
N SER A 303 4.64 6.44 25.80
CA SER A 303 5.35 7.68 26.15
C SER A 303 4.42 8.88 26.31
N GLU A 304 3.17 8.77 25.83
CA GLU A 304 2.12 9.79 25.92
C GLU A 304 1.01 9.38 26.86
N LYS A 305 0.19 10.35 27.29
CA LYS A 305 -1.00 10.18 28.13
C LYS A 305 -2.18 10.94 27.52
N CYS A 306 -2.51 10.61 26.28
CA CYS A 306 -3.53 11.32 25.51
C CYS A 306 -4.86 11.38 26.26
N ILE A 307 -5.49 12.58 26.22
CA ILE A 307 -6.75 12.84 26.96
C ILE A 307 -7.95 12.02 26.47
N HIS A 308 -7.86 11.49 25.25
CA HIS A 308 -8.89 10.69 24.57
C HIS A 308 -8.50 9.21 24.43
N CYS A 309 -7.44 8.76 25.13
CA CYS A 309 -6.93 7.41 24.96
C CYS A 309 -7.97 6.37 25.40
N TYR A 310 -8.29 5.45 24.49
CA TYR A 310 -9.25 4.37 24.74
C TYR A 310 -8.62 3.14 25.40
N ASN A 311 -7.29 3.04 25.42
CA ASN A 311 -6.59 1.87 25.96
C ASN A 311 -6.85 1.71 27.47
N PRO A 312 -7.01 0.48 27.96
CA PRO A 312 -7.17 0.21 29.37
C PRO A 312 -6.00 0.75 30.20
N GLY A 313 -6.32 1.35 31.33
CA GLY A 313 -5.30 1.88 32.26
C GLY A 313 -4.62 3.17 31.83
N ALA A 314 -5.11 3.87 30.80
CA ALA A 314 -4.60 5.19 30.42
C ALA A 314 -4.66 6.21 31.58
N THR A 315 -5.60 6.02 32.50
CA THR A 315 -5.82 6.85 33.70
C THR A 315 -5.19 6.28 34.97
N ARG A 316 -4.62 5.06 34.95
CA ARG A 316 -4.08 4.36 36.12
C ARG A 316 -2.70 4.87 36.53
N ASN A 317 -2.38 4.65 37.79
CA ASN A 317 -1.07 5.01 38.36
C ASN A 317 0.04 4.05 37.85
N ASP A 318 1.31 4.47 38.02
CA ASP A 318 2.45 3.73 37.44
C ASP A 318 2.70 2.35 38.13
N SER A 319 2.20 2.14 39.37
CA SER A 319 2.32 0.84 40.06
C SER A 319 1.38 -0.21 39.48
N GLU A 320 0.16 0.16 39.10
CA GLU A 320 -0.80 -0.73 38.42
C GLU A 320 -0.35 -1.07 36.98
N LYS A 321 0.27 -0.09 36.30
CA LYS A 321 0.87 -0.35 34.97
C LYS A 321 2.02 -1.34 35.03
N SER A 322 2.87 -1.25 36.06
CA SER A 322 4.00 -2.16 36.25
C SER A 322 3.57 -3.60 36.57
N SER A 323 2.43 -3.82 37.22
CA SER A 323 1.90 -5.17 37.44
C SER A 323 1.36 -5.80 36.19
N ARG A 324 0.66 -5.06 35.33
CA ARG A 324 0.15 -5.53 34.04
C ARG A 324 1.25 -5.88 33.04
N SER A 325 2.33 -5.11 33.01
CA SER A 325 3.49 -5.42 32.13
C SER A 325 4.10 -6.80 32.39
N ARG A 326 3.91 -7.37 33.57
CA ARG A 326 4.41 -8.71 33.92
C ARG A 326 3.56 -9.82 33.31
N ASP A 327 2.32 -9.54 33.00
CA ASP A 327 1.37 -10.51 32.42
C ASP A 327 1.30 -10.43 30.89
N GLU A 328 2.06 -9.51 30.26
CA GLU A 328 2.11 -9.40 28.81
C GLU A 328 2.77 -10.62 28.18
N LEU A 329 2.41 -10.92 26.91
CA LEU A 329 2.98 -12.00 26.12
C LEU A 329 4.52 -11.87 26.00
N THR A 330 5.20 -12.98 26.17
CA THR A 330 6.62 -13.14 25.92
C THR A 330 6.93 -13.29 24.43
N LEU A 331 8.20 -13.19 24.05
CA LEU A 331 8.61 -13.40 22.64
C LEU A 331 8.25 -14.79 22.12
N ASP A 332 8.44 -15.84 22.93
CA ASP A 332 8.15 -17.23 22.54
C ASP A 332 6.65 -17.44 22.33
N GLU A 333 5.81 -16.81 23.18
CA GLU A 333 4.36 -16.82 23.01
C GLU A 333 3.94 -16.08 21.72
N TYR A 334 4.53 -14.91 21.42
CA TYR A 334 4.29 -14.22 20.14
C TYR A 334 4.66 -15.09 18.94
N LYS A 335 5.84 -15.73 18.96
CA LYS A 335 6.27 -16.60 17.87
C LYS A 335 5.31 -17.77 17.65
N ARG A 336 4.91 -18.45 18.72
CA ARG A 336 3.91 -19.53 18.67
C ARG A 336 2.59 -19.06 18.09
N VAL A 337 2.07 -17.96 18.59
CA VAL A 337 0.80 -17.38 18.12
C VAL A 337 0.86 -16.97 16.64
N ILE A 338 1.98 -16.37 16.21
CA ILE A 338 2.19 -16.00 14.80
C ILE A 338 2.23 -17.25 13.93
N ASP A 339 2.88 -18.34 14.38
CA ASP A 339 2.92 -19.60 13.65
C ASP A 339 1.53 -20.23 13.49
N GLU A 340 0.76 -20.31 14.57
CA GLU A 340 -0.63 -20.79 14.54
C GLU A 340 -1.50 -19.95 13.59
N LEU A 341 -1.35 -18.62 13.62
CA LEU A 341 -2.07 -17.71 12.73
C LEU A 341 -1.68 -17.90 11.24
N CYS A 342 -0.39 -18.18 10.97
CA CYS A 342 0.07 -18.47 9.61
C CYS A 342 -0.57 -19.73 9.05
N GLU A 343 -0.75 -20.77 9.87
CA GLU A 343 -1.46 -21.99 9.49
C GLU A 343 -2.94 -21.74 9.17
N LEU A 344 -3.55 -20.75 9.86
CA LEU A 344 -4.94 -20.31 9.63
C LEU A 344 -5.10 -19.32 8.48
N GLY A 345 -4.03 -18.92 7.80
CA GLY A 345 -4.10 -18.09 6.59
C GLY A 345 -3.56 -16.67 6.73
N LEU A 346 -3.07 -16.26 7.90
CA LEU A 346 -2.55 -14.90 8.14
C LEU A 346 -1.58 -14.43 7.03
N TYR A 347 -1.80 -13.23 6.53
CA TYR A 347 -0.88 -12.57 5.58
C TYR A 347 -0.52 -11.13 5.98
N LYS A 348 -1.23 -10.54 6.94
CA LYS A 348 -1.01 -9.16 7.37
C LYS A 348 -1.18 -8.99 8.89
N VAL A 349 -0.34 -8.13 9.47
CA VAL A 349 -0.39 -7.76 10.88
C VAL A 349 -0.38 -6.24 11.03
N CYS A 350 -1.10 -5.71 12.03
CA CYS A 350 -0.95 -4.34 12.49
C CYS A 350 -0.35 -4.33 13.91
N LEU A 351 0.78 -3.70 14.08
CA LEU A 351 1.43 -3.52 15.38
C LEU A 351 0.97 -2.21 16.01
N SER A 352 0.32 -2.29 17.16
CA SER A 352 -0.31 -1.16 17.86
C SER A 352 -0.22 -1.34 19.39
N GLY A 353 -1.14 -0.71 20.12
CA GLY A 353 -1.26 -0.76 21.58
C GLY A 353 -1.23 0.62 22.20
N GLY A 354 -0.49 0.81 23.30
CA GLY A 354 -0.15 2.15 23.79
C GLY A 354 0.80 2.83 22.82
N ASP A 355 2.02 2.30 22.73
CA ASP A 355 2.95 2.54 21.62
C ASP A 355 3.79 1.28 21.44
N PRO A 356 3.79 0.62 20.27
CA PRO A 356 4.50 -0.65 20.05
C PRO A 356 5.99 -0.56 20.36
N PHE A 357 6.64 0.59 20.14
CA PHE A 357 8.05 0.80 20.48
C PHE A 357 8.31 0.99 21.98
N SER A 358 7.27 0.95 22.80
CA SER A 358 7.41 0.83 24.26
C SER A 358 7.56 -0.62 24.74
N LYS A 359 7.35 -1.62 23.86
CA LYS A 359 7.59 -3.04 24.12
C LYS A 359 9.08 -3.36 23.93
N PRO A 360 9.81 -3.86 24.92
CA PRO A 360 11.26 -4.10 24.80
C PRO A 360 11.65 -5.08 23.66
N ILE A 361 10.81 -6.07 23.38
CA ILE A 361 11.02 -7.11 22.37
C ILE A 361 10.44 -6.76 21.00
N ILE A 362 10.09 -5.50 20.71
CA ILE A 362 9.46 -5.09 19.46
C ILE A 362 10.29 -5.47 18.23
N TRP A 363 11.61 -5.30 18.32
CA TRP A 363 12.49 -5.59 17.20
C TRP A 363 12.59 -7.08 16.88
N ASP A 364 12.53 -7.94 17.91
CA ASP A 364 12.50 -9.39 17.74
C ASP A 364 11.18 -9.87 17.12
N ILE A 365 10.07 -9.20 17.47
CA ILE A 365 8.76 -9.47 16.85
C ILE A 365 8.76 -9.05 15.38
N ILE A 366 9.26 -7.84 15.05
CA ILE A 366 9.37 -7.35 13.67
C ILE A 366 10.27 -8.28 12.85
N ASP A 367 11.41 -8.70 13.39
CA ASP A 367 12.32 -9.63 12.74
C ASP A 367 11.63 -10.97 12.46
N TYR A 368 10.85 -11.48 13.40
CA TYR A 368 10.10 -12.73 13.20
C TYR A 368 9.02 -12.61 12.13
N LEU A 369 8.24 -11.52 12.12
CA LEU A 369 7.27 -11.23 11.06
C LEU A 369 7.94 -11.14 9.67
N TRP A 370 9.12 -10.51 9.63
CA TRP A 370 9.94 -10.44 8.41
C TRP A 370 10.39 -11.82 7.94
N GLN A 371 10.85 -12.68 8.84
CA GLN A 371 11.25 -14.06 8.53
C GLN A 371 10.07 -14.91 8.02
N LYS A 372 8.86 -14.68 8.58
CA LYS A 372 7.62 -15.35 8.16
C LYS A 372 6.98 -14.74 6.90
N GLU A 373 7.60 -13.73 6.31
CA GLU A 373 7.13 -13.03 5.11
C GLU A 373 5.72 -12.42 5.24
N ILE A 374 5.36 -11.96 6.44
CA ILE A 374 4.08 -11.33 6.75
C ILE A 374 4.19 -9.83 6.52
N ALA A 375 3.27 -9.25 5.73
CA ALA A 375 3.15 -7.81 5.61
C ALA A 375 2.73 -7.18 6.94
N PHE A 376 3.30 -6.03 7.32
CA PHE A 376 2.91 -5.40 8.57
C PHE A 376 2.78 -3.88 8.48
N ASP A 377 1.82 -3.38 9.22
CA ASP A 377 1.59 -1.96 9.48
C ASP A 377 2.00 -1.62 10.91
N ILE A 378 2.33 -0.36 11.15
CA ILE A 378 2.67 0.12 12.49
C ILE A 378 1.85 1.38 12.79
N PHE A 379 1.19 1.41 13.97
CA PHE A 379 0.56 2.61 14.52
C PHE A 379 1.33 3.08 15.74
N THR A 380 1.90 4.28 15.68
CA THR A 380 2.80 4.82 16.70
C THR A 380 2.63 6.33 16.86
N ASN A 381 3.07 6.86 17.97
CA ASN A 381 3.24 8.31 18.15
C ASN A 381 4.63 8.82 17.70
N GLY A 382 5.54 7.92 17.30
CA GLY A 382 6.88 8.22 16.81
C GLY A 382 7.91 8.62 17.90
N GLN A 383 7.51 8.75 19.17
CA GLN A 383 8.34 9.30 20.24
C GLN A 383 9.59 8.47 20.56
N ARG A 384 9.52 7.16 20.37
CA ARG A 384 10.60 6.22 20.73
C ARG A 384 11.42 5.72 19.54
N VAL A 385 10.87 5.80 18.32
CA VAL A 385 11.46 5.20 17.12
C VAL A 385 12.11 6.21 16.18
N PHE A 386 12.02 7.51 16.45
CA PHE A 386 12.48 8.54 15.51
C PHE A 386 13.99 8.50 15.21
N ASN A 387 14.81 7.89 16.08
CA ASN A 387 16.24 7.67 15.83
C ASN A 387 16.54 6.35 15.09
N ASP A 388 15.58 5.42 15.03
CA ASP A 388 15.75 4.07 14.47
C ASP A 388 15.05 3.89 13.11
N VAL A 389 14.76 4.97 12.41
CA VAL A 389 14.02 4.94 11.13
C VAL A 389 14.70 4.03 10.10
N GLU A 390 16.01 4.14 9.94
CA GLU A 390 16.75 3.30 8.98
C GLU A 390 16.65 1.81 9.33
N ARG A 391 16.78 1.48 10.62
CA ARG A 391 16.59 0.11 11.09
C ARG A 391 15.19 -0.39 10.76
N LEU A 392 14.17 0.42 11.04
CA LEU A 392 12.77 0.08 10.77
C LEU A 392 12.53 -0.18 9.27
N LEU A 393 13.07 0.68 8.40
CA LEU A 393 12.87 0.59 6.97
C LEU A 393 13.56 -0.61 6.31
N ASN A 394 14.56 -1.22 6.96
CA ASN A 394 15.17 -2.47 6.49
C ASN A 394 14.21 -3.69 6.59
N TYR A 395 13.12 -3.56 7.35
CA TYR A 395 12.07 -4.59 7.45
C TYR A 395 10.88 -4.32 6.53
N TYR A 396 10.91 -3.25 5.74
CA TYR A 396 9.88 -2.89 4.75
C TYR A 396 8.45 -2.87 5.33
N PRO A 397 8.15 -2.09 6.40
CA PRO A 397 6.77 -1.92 6.83
C PRO A 397 5.92 -1.41 5.66
N ARG A 398 4.69 -1.94 5.52
CA ARG A 398 3.79 -1.57 4.44
C ARG A 398 3.26 -0.13 4.60
N LEU A 399 2.88 0.21 5.83
CA LEU A 399 2.30 1.50 6.20
C LEU A 399 2.68 1.88 7.62
N ILE A 400 2.97 3.16 7.84
CA ILE A 400 3.16 3.70 9.19
C ILE A 400 2.09 4.77 9.44
N GLY A 401 1.23 4.53 10.44
CA GLY A 401 0.27 5.51 10.95
C GLY A 401 0.85 6.27 12.14
N VAL A 402 0.95 7.59 12.00
CA VAL A 402 1.49 8.47 13.05
C VAL A 402 0.38 9.34 13.62
N SER A 403 0.24 9.35 14.94
CA SER A 403 -0.77 10.16 15.63
C SER A 403 -0.32 11.62 15.72
N ILE A 404 -1.02 12.53 15.03
CA ILE A 404 -0.79 13.98 15.08
C ILE A 404 -2.14 14.70 15.12
N TYR A 405 -2.33 15.56 16.13
CA TYR A 405 -3.63 16.20 16.39
C TYR A 405 -3.70 17.66 15.96
N SER A 406 -2.57 18.32 15.75
CA SER A 406 -2.40 19.70 15.29
C SER A 406 -0.95 19.94 14.91
N GLN A 407 -0.67 20.88 14.00
CA GLN A 407 0.70 21.38 13.80
C GLN A 407 1.10 22.48 14.81
N ILE A 408 0.18 22.90 15.69
CA ILE A 408 0.46 23.84 16.77
C ILE A 408 0.89 23.05 17.99
N GLU A 409 2.14 23.27 18.46
CA GLU A 409 2.79 22.50 19.52
C GLU A 409 1.97 22.52 20.82
N GLU A 410 1.48 23.69 21.22
CA GLU A 410 0.70 23.88 22.45
C GLU A 410 -0.61 23.06 22.44
N ILE A 411 -1.25 22.91 21.29
CA ILE A 411 -2.51 22.15 21.14
C ILE A 411 -2.23 20.65 21.13
N HIS A 412 -1.25 20.22 20.33
CA HIS A 412 -0.88 18.82 20.26
C HIS A 412 -0.39 18.31 21.64
N ASP A 413 0.53 19.06 22.27
CA ASP A 413 1.10 18.70 23.57
C ASP A 413 0.06 18.71 24.71
N LYS A 414 -0.96 19.57 24.61
CA LYS A 414 -2.14 19.49 25.51
C LYS A 414 -2.85 18.15 25.38
N ILE A 415 -3.11 17.71 24.14
CA ILE A 415 -3.83 16.46 23.88
C ILE A 415 -3.01 15.26 24.34
N THR A 416 -1.72 15.24 24.05
CA THR A 416 -0.81 14.12 24.41
C THR A 416 -0.35 14.19 25.86
N ARG A 417 -0.51 15.35 26.55
CA ARG A 417 0.01 15.65 27.88
C ARG A 417 1.54 15.47 28.00
N VAL A 418 2.26 15.70 26.91
CA VAL A 418 3.73 15.61 26.87
C VAL A 418 4.30 16.79 26.11
N LEU A 419 5.07 17.63 26.81
CA LEU A 419 5.75 18.78 26.21
C LEU A 419 6.80 18.33 25.18
N GLY A 420 6.74 18.93 23.99
CA GLY A 420 7.62 18.63 22.85
C GLY A 420 7.28 17.30 22.15
N SER A 421 6.11 16.73 22.39
CA SER A 421 5.67 15.52 21.69
C SER A 421 5.50 15.77 20.20
N LEU A 422 4.87 16.87 19.79
CA LEU A 422 4.72 17.22 18.39
C LEU A 422 6.06 17.29 17.67
N ARG A 423 7.05 17.93 18.26
CA ARG A 423 8.38 18.10 17.65
C ARG A 423 9.01 16.76 17.29
N LYS A 424 8.95 15.78 18.22
CA LYS A 424 9.50 14.44 17.96
C LYS A 424 8.70 13.67 16.91
N SER A 425 7.36 13.75 16.96
CA SER A 425 6.51 13.12 15.96
C SER A 425 6.75 13.71 14.56
N ILE A 426 6.94 15.03 14.45
CA ILE A 426 7.30 15.68 13.18
C ILE A 426 8.69 15.23 12.70
N MET A 427 9.69 15.18 13.57
CA MET A 427 11.02 14.66 13.20
C MET A 427 10.95 13.24 12.67
N PHE A 428 10.11 12.40 13.26
CA PHE A 428 9.90 11.04 12.77
C PHE A 428 9.24 11.04 11.39
N VAL A 429 8.15 11.79 11.20
CA VAL A 429 7.44 11.93 9.91
C VAL A 429 8.36 12.49 8.83
N GLU A 430 9.19 13.49 9.16
CA GLU A 430 10.17 14.08 8.24
C GLU A 430 11.18 13.03 7.76
N ARG A 431 11.77 12.28 8.68
CA ARG A 431 12.68 11.18 8.35
C ARG A 431 12.02 10.13 7.48
N LEU A 432 10.80 9.68 7.81
CA LEU A 432 10.05 8.75 6.97
C LEU A 432 9.79 9.30 5.56
N SER A 433 9.48 10.60 5.46
CA SER A 433 9.26 11.28 4.18
C SER A 433 10.54 11.34 3.32
N GLU A 434 11.71 11.59 3.94
CA GLU A 434 13.01 11.59 3.25
C GLU A 434 13.31 10.24 2.58
N TYR A 435 12.87 9.15 3.20
CA TYR A 435 12.99 7.80 2.64
C TYR A 435 11.79 7.38 1.78
N GLY A 436 10.82 8.24 1.53
CA GLY A 436 9.65 7.96 0.71
C GLY A 436 8.72 6.89 1.29
N MET A 437 8.63 6.76 2.62
CA MET A 437 7.76 5.79 3.28
C MET A 437 6.27 6.15 3.12
N ALA A 438 5.42 5.13 2.93
CA ALA A 438 3.96 5.31 2.95
C ALA A 438 3.48 5.59 4.39
N MET A 439 2.78 6.71 4.58
CA MET A 439 2.37 7.18 5.90
C MET A 439 0.93 7.67 5.94
N ASN A 440 0.26 7.43 7.08
CA ASN A 440 -0.97 8.11 7.43
C ASN A 440 -0.73 9.01 8.65
N LEU A 441 -1.23 10.26 8.62
CA LEU A 441 -1.32 11.11 9.80
C LEU A 441 -2.72 10.98 10.39
N LYS A 442 -2.80 10.35 11.56
CA LYS A 442 -4.06 10.03 12.25
C LYS A 442 -4.44 11.14 13.21
N CYS A 443 -5.63 11.70 13.05
CA CYS A 443 -6.12 12.80 13.85
C CYS A 443 -7.58 12.58 14.28
N VAL A 444 -7.80 12.43 15.57
CA VAL A 444 -9.13 12.51 16.15
C VAL A 444 -9.48 13.98 16.34
N ILE A 445 -10.61 14.41 15.80
CA ILE A 445 -11.11 15.79 15.90
C ILE A 445 -11.91 15.93 17.21
N MET A 446 -11.48 16.85 18.05
CA MET A 446 -11.99 17.07 19.40
C MET A 446 -12.09 18.57 19.70
N GLN A 447 -12.75 18.93 20.80
CA GLN A 447 -12.82 20.33 21.27
C GLN A 447 -11.44 21.03 21.24
N PRO A 448 -10.35 20.46 21.80
CA PRO A 448 -9.05 21.16 21.84
C PRO A 448 -8.41 21.47 20.48
N ASN A 449 -8.64 20.65 19.45
CA ASN A 449 -8.04 20.83 18.13
C ASN A 449 -9.05 21.24 17.04
N LEU A 450 -10.29 21.54 17.39
CA LEU A 450 -11.36 21.86 16.43
C LEU A 450 -10.94 22.93 15.44
N LYS A 451 -10.30 24.00 15.88
CA LYS A 451 -9.86 25.11 15.01
C LYS A 451 -8.60 24.83 14.21
N THR A 452 -7.90 23.75 14.51
CA THR A 452 -6.56 23.50 13.96
C THR A 452 -6.37 22.11 13.35
N TYR A 453 -7.37 21.22 13.41
CA TYR A 453 -7.22 19.86 12.88
C TYR A 453 -6.83 19.84 11.40
N ARG A 454 -7.32 20.80 10.59
CA ARG A 454 -7.00 20.89 9.17
C ARG A 454 -5.53 21.18 8.89
N SER A 455 -4.80 21.74 9.84
CA SER A 455 -3.35 21.89 9.74
C SER A 455 -2.62 20.53 9.60
N VAL A 456 -3.24 19.44 10.04
CA VAL A 456 -2.72 18.08 9.82
C VAL A 456 -2.80 17.68 8.33
N LYS A 457 -3.81 18.17 7.59
CA LYS A 457 -3.88 17.98 6.12
C LYS A 457 -2.71 18.68 5.42
N GLU A 458 -2.39 19.91 5.82
CA GLU A 458 -1.26 20.66 5.27
C GLU A 458 0.07 19.95 5.58
N LEU A 459 0.21 19.46 6.81
CA LEU A 459 1.37 18.70 7.25
C LEU A 459 1.50 17.39 6.45
N ALA A 460 0.40 16.67 6.25
CA ALA A 460 0.35 15.46 5.44
C ALA A 460 0.78 15.73 3.99
N ALA A 461 0.26 16.79 3.37
CA ALA A 461 0.66 17.20 2.04
C ALA A 461 2.15 17.54 1.95
N LYS A 462 2.70 18.27 2.94
CA LYS A 462 4.12 18.61 3.01
C LYS A 462 5.02 17.39 2.99
N TYR A 463 4.65 16.32 3.71
CA TYR A 463 5.48 15.14 3.88
C TYR A 463 5.04 13.93 3.03
N GLY A 464 4.04 14.09 2.15
CA GLY A 464 3.56 13.00 1.30
C GLY A 464 2.86 11.89 2.07
N ALA A 465 2.19 12.26 3.17
CA ALA A 465 1.36 11.38 3.98
C ALA A 465 -0.12 11.55 3.64
N VAL A 466 -0.96 10.57 3.98
CA VAL A 466 -2.41 10.65 3.84
C VAL A 466 -3.00 11.09 5.18
N PRO A 467 -3.78 12.21 5.25
CA PRO A 467 -4.46 12.58 6.46
C PRO A 467 -5.63 11.62 6.72
N GLN A 468 -5.77 11.15 7.94
CA GLN A 468 -6.86 10.26 8.37
C GLN A 468 -7.57 10.90 9.56
N PHE A 469 -8.77 11.41 9.32
CA PHE A 469 -9.59 12.08 10.34
C PHE A 469 -10.67 11.18 10.89
N GLU A 470 -10.93 11.32 12.20
CA GLU A 470 -12.02 10.66 12.90
C GLU A 470 -12.72 11.69 13.81
N VAL A 471 -14.05 11.69 13.82
CA VAL A 471 -14.85 12.60 14.68
C VAL A 471 -15.43 11.91 15.91
N CYS A 472 -15.32 10.59 15.98
CA CYS A 472 -15.83 9.81 17.11
C CYS A 472 -14.76 9.69 18.20
N VAL A 473 -15.01 10.28 19.34
CA VAL A 473 -14.23 10.03 20.55
C VAL A 473 -14.84 8.84 21.27
N SER A 474 -14.14 7.70 21.24
CA SER A 474 -14.60 6.46 21.88
C SER A 474 -14.40 6.51 23.42
N PRO A 475 -15.26 5.83 24.20
CA PRO A 475 -14.98 5.56 25.61
C PRO A 475 -13.70 4.73 25.75
N SER A 476 -13.13 4.70 26.95
CA SER A 476 -12.07 3.73 27.22
C SER A 476 -12.63 2.30 27.18
N ASN A 477 -11.79 1.33 26.84
CA ASN A 477 -12.18 -0.08 26.83
C ASN A 477 -12.63 -0.62 28.21
N GLU A 478 -12.48 0.18 29.27
CA GLU A 478 -12.98 -0.08 30.64
C GLU A 478 -14.34 0.59 30.91
N GLY A 479 -14.95 1.24 29.91
CA GLY A 479 -16.26 1.88 30.00
C GLY A 479 -16.23 3.30 30.55
N ASP A 480 -15.06 3.93 30.70
CA ASP A 480 -14.99 5.33 31.15
C ASP A 480 -15.46 6.28 30.04
N MET A 481 -16.53 7.02 30.36
CA MET A 481 -17.19 7.98 29.48
C MET A 481 -16.68 9.43 29.65
N CYS A 482 -15.64 9.67 30.46
CA CYS A 482 -15.18 11.03 30.73
C CYS A 482 -14.71 11.74 29.44
N ALA A 483 -13.80 11.10 28.68
CA ALA A 483 -13.32 11.68 27.44
C ALA A 483 -14.43 11.93 26.39
N PRO A 484 -15.33 10.96 26.09
CA PRO A 484 -16.44 11.22 25.19
C PRO A 484 -17.34 12.40 25.62
N ARG A 485 -17.63 12.55 26.89
CA ARG A 485 -18.53 13.61 27.38
C ARG A 485 -17.91 15.01 27.33
N THR A 486 -16.60 15.11 27.45
CA THR A 486 -15.89 16.40 27.55
C THR A 486 -15.23 16.84 26.24
N LEU A 487 -14.89 15.91 25.38
CA LEU A 487 -14.07 16.18 24.19
C LEU A 487 -14.84 16.11 22.85
N ARG A 488 -16.00 15.47 22.82
CA ARG A 488 -16.82 15.37 21.60
C ARG A 488 -17.28 16.75 21.12
N LEU A 489 -17.39 16.86 19.79
CA LEU A 489 -17.96 18.04 19.15
C LEU A 489 -19.47 18.11 19.40
N THR A 490 -20.00 19.32 19.51
CA THR A 490 -21.45 19.59 19.55
C THR A 490 -22.09 19.37 18.19
N GLU A 491 -23.43 19.32 18.14
CA GLU A 491 -24.16 19.18 16.86
C GLU A 491 -23.86 20.32 15.90
N ASP A 492 -23.82 21.56 16.36
CA ASP A 492 -23.55 22.74 15.52
C ASP A 492 -22.10 22.73 14.99
N GLN A 493 -21.13 22.33 15.81
CA GLN A 493 -19.74 22.15 15.39
C GLN A 493 -19.63 21.05 14.33
N LEU A 494 -20.32 19.93 14.52
CA LEU A 494 -20.35 18.82 13.57
C LEU A 494 -21.00 19.23 12.24
N TYR A 495 -22.01 20.10 12.22
CA TYR A 495 -22.61 20.59 10.97
C TYR A 495 -21.57 21.27 10.06
N VAL A 496 -20.62 21.99 10.64
CA VAL A 496 -19.52 22.61 9.90
C VAL A 496 -18.43 21.58 9.54
N VAL A 497 -17.98 20.79 10.51
CA VAL A 497 -16.87 19.83 10.34
C VAL A 497 -17.22 18.73 9.33
N LEU A 498 -18.46 18.26 9.31
CA LEU A 498 -18.93 17.25 8.34
C LEU A 498 -19.04 17.77 6.89
N ARG A 499 -18.72 19.05 6.63
CA ARG A 499 -18.53 19.62 5.30
C ARG A 499 -17.08 19.50 4.79
N ASP A 500 -16.17 18.96 5.59
CA ASP A 500 -14.82 18.63 5.13
C ASP A 500 -14.83 17.27 4.40
N ASP A 501 -14.53 17.27 3.10
CA ASP A 501 -14.49 16.10 2.24
C ASP A 501 -13.37 15.10 2.59
N ASN A 502 -12.44 15.50 3.45
CA ASN A 502 -11.39 14.61 3.97
C ASN A 502 -11.89 13.75 5.16
N ILE A 503 -13.11 13.99 5.65
CA ILE A 503 -13.71 13.22 6.74
C ILE A 503 -14.55 12.09 6.14
N PRO A 504 -14.35 10.82 6.54
CA PRO A 504 -15.11 9.68 6.02
C PRO A 504 -16.62 9.80 6.16
N LEU A 505 -17.08 10.62 7.14
CA LEU A 505 -18.49 10.88 7.45
C LEU A 505 -19.02 12.16 6.77
N TYR A 506 -18.32 12.66 5.77
CA TYR A 506 -18.72 13.85 5.00
C TYR A 506 -20.19 13.84 4.59
N VAL A 507 -20.85 14.98 4.71
CA VAL A 507 -22.24 15.20 4.30
C VAL A 507 -22.29 16.30 3.24
N GLY A 508 -22.67 15.94 2.03
CA GLY A 508 -22.82 16.88 0.91
C GLY A 508 -23.61 16.25 -0.22
N PRO A 509 -24.14 17.06 -1.17
CA PRO A 509 -24.93 16.56 -2.29
C PRO A 509 -24.23 15.49 -3.13
N GLU A 510 -22.90 15.54 -3.19
CA GLU A 510 -22.04 14.62 -3.96
C GLU A 510 -21.58 13.42 -3.13
N ALA A 511 -21.87 13.40 -1.81
CA ALA A 511 -21.44 12.32 -0.94
C ALA A 511 -22.21 11.04 -1.24
N PRO A 512 -21.54 9.88 -1.35
CA PRO A 512 -22.21 8.59 -1.34
C PRO A 512 -23.06 8.49 -0.06
N GLY A 513 -24.35 8.23 -0.19
CA GLY A 513 -25.24 8.15 0.98
C GLY A 513 -25.80 9.47 1.51
N PHE A 514 -25.69 10.58 0.76
CA PHE A 514 -26.38 11.83 1.12
C PHE A 514 -27.89 11.64 1.30
N GLY A 515 -28.48 10.64 0.62
CA GLY A 515 -29.85 10.19 0.81
C GLY A 515 -30.08 9.23 1.98
N GLY A 516 -29.02 8.80 2.65
CA GLY A 516 -29.02 7.67 3.58
C GLY A 516 -29.06 6.32 2.82
N GLN A 517 -28.47 5.28 3.44
CA GLN A 517 -28.50 3.92 2.90
C GLN A 517 -29.40 3.04 3.78
N PRO A 518 -30.48 2.46 3.25
CA PRO A 518 -31.28 1.52 4.01
C PRO A 518 -30.41 0.34 4.51
N ARG A 519 -30.56 -0.02 5.76
CA ARG A 519 -29.84 -1.18 6.30
C ARG A 519 -30.66 -2.45 6.10
N LEU A 520 -30.02 -3.46 5.53
CA LEU A 520 -30.57 -4.81 5.48
C LEU A 520 -30.50 -5.42 6.89
N MET A 521 -31.65 -5.80 7.43
CA MET A 521 -31.74 -6.34 8.79
C MET A 521 -31.18 -7.75 8.93
N THR A 522 -31.13 -8.49 7.83
CA THR A 522 -30.71 -9.89 7.77
C THR A 522 -29.19 -10.09 7.62
N VAL A 523 -28.42 -9.01 7.54
CA VAL A 523 -26.96 -9.09 7.40
C VAL A 523 -26.27 -8.80 8.74
N ASN A 524 -25.00 -9.23 8.85
CA ASN A 524 -24.13 -8.87 9.96
C ASN A 524 -23.97 -7.35 10.06
N ALA A 525 -23.95 -6.87 11.28
CA ALA A 525 -23.75 -5.44 11.55
C ALA A 525 -22.31 -4.97 11.30
N CYS A 526 -21.35 -5.87 11.37
CA CYS A 526 -19.92 -5.59 11.28
C CYS A 526 -19.15 -6.86 10.89
N GLY A 527 -18.21 -6.75 9.95
CA GLY A 527 -17.34 -7.87 9.53
C GLY A 527 -16.17 -8.17 10.48
N ALA A 528 -16.09 -7.50 11.64
CA ALA A 528 -15.06 -7.83 12.64
C ALA A 528 -15.28 -9.22 13.20
N GLY A 529 -14.23 -10.04 13.26
CA GLY A 529 -14.33 -11.45 13.66
C GLY A 529 -14.65 -12.42 12.52
N ASP A 530 -14.84 -11.96 11.26
CA ASP A 530 -14.97 -12.86 10.11
C ASP A 530 -13.59 -13.41 9.71
N SER A 531 -12.64 -12.52 9.46
CA SER A 531 -11.25 -12.89 9.12
C SER A 531 -10.21 -11.95 9.76
N THR A 532 -10.66 -10.97 10.56
CA THR A 532 -9.79 -9.99 11.22
C THR A 532 -10.03 -10.01 12.71
N PHE A 533 -8.94 -9.98 13.50
CA PHE A 533 -8.99 -10.10 14.96
C PHE A 533 -8.02 -9.11 15.63
N CYS A 534 -8.18 -8.94 16.94
CA CYS A 534 -7.23 -8.21 17.77
C CYS A 534 -6.74 -9.12 18.90
N ILE A 535 -5.44 -9.06 19.20
CA ILE A 535 -4.84 -9.76 20.33
C ILE A 535 -4.24 -8.73 21.27
N THR A 536 -4.69 -8.74 22.53
CA THR A 536 -4.24 -7.80 23.55
C THR A 536 -2.85 -8.17 24.10
N PRO A 537 -2.18 -7.27 24.81
CA PRO A 537 -0.87 -7.57 25.41
C PRO A 537 -0.88 -8.79 26.33
N GLU A 538 -1.99 -9.05 27.02
CA GLU A 538 -2.15 -10.19 27.95
C GLU A 538 -2.56 -11.49 27.21
N GLY A 539 -2.75 -11.43 25.90
CA GLY A 539 -3.09 -12.60 25.09
C GLY A 539 -4.58 -12.86 24.87
N ASN A 540 -5.46 -11.94 25.24
CA ASN A 540 -6.88 -12.10 24.94
C ASN A 540 -7.17 -11.86 23.46
N VAL A 541 -7.88 -12.78 22.83
CA VAL A 541 -8.35 -12.64 21.45
C VAL A 541 -9.69 -11.95 21.45
N GLN A 542 -9.82 -10.91 20.63
CA GLN A 542 -11.02 -10.09 20.48
C GLN A 542 -11.38 -9.98 18.98
N VAL A 543 -12.64 -9.78 18.65
CA VAL A 543 -13.05 -9.57 17.25
C VAL A 543 -12.48 -8.27 16.67
N CYS A 544 -12.24 -7.25 17.52
CA CYS A 544 -11.69 -5.94 17.14
C CYS A 544 -11.12 -5.23 18.37
N CYS A 545 -10.14 -4.35 18.21
CA CYS A 545 -9.56 -3.52 19.29
C CYS A 545 -10.59 -2.61 19.98
N SER A 546 -11.66 -2.22 19.29
CA SER A 546 -12.76 -1.43 19.85
C SER A 546 -13.85 -2.29 20.53
N PHE A 547 -13.70 -3.61 20.53
CA PHE A 547 -14.68 -4.51 21.14
C PHE A 547 -13.98 -5.40 22.17
N PRO A 548 -13.83 -4.95 23.41
CA PRO A 548 -12.97 -5.56 24.42
C PRO A 548 -13.54 -6.85 25.07
N ALA A 549 -14.50 -7.52 24.42
CA ALA A 549 -14.96 -8.83 24.85
C ALA A 549 -13.98 -9.91 24.39
N SER A 550 -13.43 -10.70 25.32
CA SER A 550 -12.51 -11.80 25.02
C SER A 550 -13.26 -13.01 24.47
N LEU A 551 -12.74 -13.59 23.38
CA LEU A 551 -13.18 -14.88 22.83
C LEU A 551 -12.44 -16.05 23.50
N GLY A 552 -11.28 -15.79 24.13
CA GLY A 552 -10.38 -16.73 24.79
C GLY A 552 -9.01 -16.11 24.98
N ASN A 553 -8.07 -16.85 25.56
CA ASN A 553 -6.71 -16.35 25.81
C ASN A 553 -5.68 -17.32 25.20
N VAL A 554 -4.76 -16.78 24.39
CA VAL A 554 -3.73 -17.57 23.70
C VAL A 554 -2.71 -18.21 24.66
N LYS A 555 -2.63 -17.82 25.91
CA LYS A 555 -1.81 -18.51 26.92
C LYS A 555 -2.42 -19.82 27.38
N GLU A 556 -3.73 -19.95 27.27
CA GLU A 556 -4.51 -21.08 27.79
C GLU A 556 -4.97 -22.04 26.69
N GLN A 557 -5.17 -21.52 25.48
CA GLN A 557 -5.73 -22.23 24.33
C GLN A 557 -4.97 -21.91 23.06
N SER A 558 -4.99 -22.81 22.07
CA SER A 558 -4.52 -22.49 20.72
C SER A 558 -5.45 -21.50 20.03
N VAL A 559 -4.93 -20.77 19.05
CA VAL A 559 -5.73 -19.83 18.25
C VAL A 559 -6.88 -20.57 17.54
N SER A 560 -6.63 -21.75 17.01
CA SER A 560 -7.65 -22.58 16.34
C SER A 560 -8.79 -22.97 17.28
N GLU A 561 -8.52 -23.35 18.53
CA GLU A 561 -9.54 -23.64 19.54
C GLU A 561 -10.39 -22.41 19.86
N ILE A 562 -9.75 -21.26 20.02
CA ILE A 562 -10.45 -20.00 20.31
C ILE A 562 -11.38 -19.63 19.14
N LEU A 563 -10.90 -19.72 17.90
CA LEU A 563 -11.69 -19.36 16.72
C LEU A 563 -12.77 -20.38 16.38
N SER A 564 -12.66 -21.61 16.88
CA SER A 564 -13.70 -22.63 16.78
C SER A 564 -14.74 -22.53 17.91
N GLY A 565 -14.59 -21.55 18.81
CA GLY A 565 -15.45 -21.39 20.00
C GLY A 565 -16.86 -20.92 19.68
N GLU A 566 -17.83 -21.32 20.51
CA GLU A 566 -19.24 -20.97 20.37
C GLU A 566 -19.48 -19.44 20.39
N GLN A 567 -18.68 -18.69 21.12
CA GLN A 567 -18.83 -17.23 21.24
C GLN A 567 -18.60 -16.54 19.89
N LEU A 568 -17.53 -16.93 19.15
CA LEU A 568 -17.27 -16.38 17.83
C LEU A 568 -18.36 -16.79 16.81
N HIS A 569 -18.76 -18.06 16.78
CA HIS A 569 -19.83 -18.53 15.91
C HIS A 569 -21.16 -17.80 16.18
N LYS A 570 -21.49 -17.54 17.44
CA LYS A 570 -22.67 -16.76 17.81
C LYS A 570 -22.55 -15.32 17.31
N TRP A 571 -21.37 -14.70 17.46
CA TRP A 571 -21.11 -13.35 16.96
C TRP A 571 -21.27 -13.27 15.43
N GLN A 572 -20.65 -14.16 14.69
CA GLN A 572 -20.70 -14.22 13.22
C GLN A 572 -22.11 -14.41 12.66
N LYS A 573 -22.99 -15.08 13.41
CA LYS A 573 -24.41 -15.26 13.07
C LYS A 573 -25.32 -14.12 13.56
N THR A 574 -24.79 -13.14 14.25
CA THR A 574 -25.57 -12.02 14.80
C THR A 574 -25.89 -11.01 13.70
N THR A 575 -27.15 -10.96 13.30
CA THR A 575 -27.67 -9.98 12.31
C THR A 575 -28.25 -8.76 12.99
N LEU A 576 -28.52 -7.70 12.22
CA LEU A 576 -29.17 -6.48 12.72
C LEU A 576 -30.57 -6.71 13.32
N GLU A 577 -31.25 -7.80 12.96
CA GLU A 577 -32.54 -8.19 13.58
C GLU A 577 -32.42 -8.39 15.09
N SER A 578 -31.25 -8.86 15.54
CA SER A 578 -30.95 -9.11 16.97
C SER A 578 -30.76 -7.84 17.79
N TYR A 579 -30.58 -6.67 17.14
CA TYR A 579 -30.34 -5.41 17.81
C TYR A 579 -31.66 -4.76 18.26
N VAL A 580 -31.68 -4.20 19.47
CA VAL A 580 -32.89 -3.62 20.06
C VAL A 580 -33.40 -2.42 19.25
N ASP A 581 -32.50 -1.47 18.92
CA ASP A 581 -32.87 -0.16 18.36
C ASP A 581 -32.24 0.11 16.98
N CYS A 582 -31.15 -0.59 16.61
CA CYS A 582 -30.40 -0.33 15.39
C CYS A 582 -31.19 -0.72 14.14
N GLY A 583 -31.08 0.07 13.07
CA GLY A 583 -31.74 -0.16 11.79
C GLY A 583 -33.21 0.24 11.71
N ARG A 584 -33.82 0.73 12.81
CA ARG A 584 -35.26 0.97 12.92
C ARG A 584 -35.67 2.43 12.81
N HIS A 585 -34.73 3.36 12.66
CA HIS A 585 -34.96 4.80 12.56
C HIS A 585 -34.42 5.36 11.26
N ASP A 586 -34.99 6.45 10.75
CA ASP A 586 -34.57 7.10 9.50
C ASP A 586 -33.09 7.52 9.53
N TYR A 587 -32.58 7.95 10.68
CA TYR A 587 -31.16 8.30 10.84
C TYR A 587 -30.22 7.09 10.83
N CYS A 588 -30.73 5.86 10.97
CA CYS A 588 -29.87 4.66 10.94
C CYS A 588 -29.17 4.46 9.59
N GLY A 589 -29.77 4.95 8.50
CA GLY A 589 -29.14 4.99 7.17
C GLY A 589 -27.88 5.84 7.07
N TYR A 590 -27.63 6.71 8.07
CA TYR A 590 -26.46 7.58 8.17
C TYR A 590 -25.46 7.12 9.24
N CYS A 591 -25.70 5.98 9.84
CA CYS A 591 -24.90 5.47 10.95
C CYS A 591 -23.69 4.65 10.48
N ASN A 592 -22.51 4.91 11.02
CA ASN A 592 -21.39 3.97 11.03
C ASN A 592 -21.51 3.14 12.32
N LEU A 593 -22.37 2.11 12.27
CA LEU A 593 -22.60 1.25 13.43
C LEU A 593 -21.30 0.59 13.89
N CYS A 594 -20.95 0.80 15.17
CA CYS A 594 -19.87 0.13 15.84
C CYS A 594 -20.40 -0.71 17.01
N PRO A 595 -20.48 -2.03 16.89
CA PRO A 595 -20.89 -2.90 17.99
C PRO A 595 -19.92 -2.86 19.19
N GLY A 596 -18.66 -2.53 18.96
CA GLY A 596 -17.67 -2.30 20.03
C GLY A 596 -18.07 -1.13 20.92
N ASN A 597 -18.41 0.03 20.33
CA ASN A 597 -18.93 1.17 21.09
C ASN A 597 -20.23 0.80 21.83
N ASN A 598 -21.13 0.06 21.18
CA ASN A 598 -22.33 -0.45 21.83
C ASN A 598 -22.00 -1.26 23.09
N TYR A 599 -21.03 -2.17 22.99
CA TYR A 599 -20.60 -3.02 24.09
C TYR A 599 -19.99 -2.20 25.23
N VAL A 600 -19.07 -1.27 24.91
CA VAL A 600 -18.38 -0.46 25.92
C VAL A 600 -19.33 0.49 26.64
N GLU A 601 -20.31 1.08 25.94
CA GLU A 601 -21.29 2.00 26.57
C GLU A 601 -22.40 1.28 27.34
N ASN A 602 -22.79 0.04 26.92
CA ASN A 602 -23.98 -0.62 27.46
C ASN A 602 -23.73 -2.03 28.05
N GLY A 603 -22.50 -2.57 27.99
CA GLY A 603 -22.20 -3.95 28.40
C GLY A 603 -22.71 -5.02 27.42
N THR A 604 -23.30 -4.64 26.28
CA THR A 604 -23.80 -5.53 25.25
C THR A 604 -23.65 -4.92 23.86
N PRO A 605 -23.25 -5.68 22.84
CA PRO A 605 -23.16 -5.17 21.47
C PRO A 605 -24.52 -4.88 20.83
N LEU A 606 -25.61 -5.44 21.37
CA LEU A 606 -26.94 -5.44 20.76
C LEU A 606 -27.78 -4.19 21.07
N LYS A 607 -27.34 -3.34 22.02
CA LYS A 607 -28.02 -2.09 22.38
C LYS A 607 -27.24 -0.92 21.78
N ALA A 608 -27.94 0.00 21.12
CA ALA A 608 -27.30 1.13 20.45
C ALA A 608 -26.53 2.03 21.44
N ALA A 609 -25.28 2.35 21.08
CA ALA A 609 -24.49 3.36 21.77
C ALA A 609 -25.04 4.76 21.52
N GLU A 610 -25.08 5.59 22.56
CA GLU A 610 -25.49 6.99 22.44
C GLU A 610 -24.59 7.75 21.45
N SER A 611 -23.27 7.46 21.48
CA SER A 611 -22.30 8.07 20.59
C SER A 611 -22.58 7.80 19.12
N ASN A 612 -22.86 6.55 18.75
CA ASN A 612 -23.16 6.17 17.37
C ASN A 612 -24.46 6.82 16.90
N CYS A 613 -25.50 6.82 17.74
CA CYS A 613 -26.78 7.43 17.44
C CYS A 613 -26.67 8.97 17.33
N PHE A 614 -25.88 9.62 18.18
CA PHE A 614 -25.66 11.06 18.12
C PHE A 614 -25.07 11.48 16.77
N ILE A 615 -23.97 10.85 16.33
CA ILE A 615 -23.35 11.13 15.02
C ILE A 615 -24.34 10.86 13.87
N ALA A 616 -25.06 9.72 13.91
CA ALA A 616 -26.03 9.37 12.89
C ALA A 616 -27.17 10.40 12.78
N LYS A 617 -27.74 10.81 13.91
CA LYS A 617 -28.79 11.85 13.98
C LYS A 617 -28.28 13.19 13.45
N THR A 618 -27.08 13.59 13.84
CA THR A 618 -26.46 14.85 13.39
C THR A 618 -26.28 14.83 11.87
N ARG A 619 -25.77 13.73 11.30
CA ARG A 619 -25.61 13.57 9.84
C ARG A 619 -26.96 13.60 9.11
N TYR A 620 -27.96 12.90 9.63
CA TYR A 620 -29.33 12.90 9.11
C TYR A 620 -29.91 14.32 9.13
N ASN A 621 -29.88 14.99 10.29
CA ASN A 621 -30.42 16.34 10.46
C ASN A 621 -29.72 17.33 9.50
N LEU A 622 -28.41 17.27 9.38
CA LEU A 622 -27.65 18.11 8.45
C LEU A 622 -28.08 17.85 7.01
N ALA A 623 -28.18 16.60 6.58
CA ALA A 623 -28.59 16.24 5.22
C ALA A 623 -30.00 16.73 4.91
N GLN A 624 -30.97 16.59 5.85
CA GLN A 624 -32.34 17.09 5.65
C GLN A 624 -32.39 18.63 5.59
N LYS A 625 -31.67 19.32 6.49
CA LYS A 625 -31.58 20.79 6.46
C LYS A 625 -30.95 21.27 5.15
N MET A 626 -29.90 20.65 4.66
CA MET A 626 -29.26 21.00 3.38
C MET A 626 -30.17 20.76 2.18
N LYS A 627 -30.95 19.67 2.17
CA LYS A 627 -32.00 19.45 1.15
C LYS A 627 -33.06 20.58 1.16
N GLY A 628 -33.32 21.18 2.32
CA GLY A 628 -34.19 22.37 2.49
C GLY A 628 -33.53 23.72 2.19
N GLY A 629 -32.30 23.74 1.68
CA GLY A 629 -31.56 24.96 1.32
C GLY A 629 -30.72 25.57 2.45
N TYR A 630 -30.56 24.87 3.60
CA TYR A 630 -29.65 25.31 4.65
C TYR A 630 -28.20 25.17 4.24
N ASP A 631 -27.41 26.20 4.39
CA ASP A 631 -25.95 26.16 4.22
C ASP A 631 -25.27 26.28 5.58
N PRO A 632 -24.62 25.18 6.08
CA PRO A 632 -23.93 25.22 7.38
C PRO A 632 -22.69 26.12 7.38
N LEU A 633 -22.18 26.51 6.22
CA LEU A 633 -21.04 27.42 6.09
C LEU A 633 -21.47 28.89 5.99
N ASN A 634 -22.76 29.18 5.80
CA ASN A 634 -23.31 30.53 5.58
C ASN A 634 -22.57 31.31 4.49
N GLY A 635 -22.26 30.66 3.36
CA GLY A 635 -21.55 31.26 2.23
C GLY A 635 -20.06 31.53 2.49
N ARG A 636 -19.50 31.11 3.62
CA ARG A 636 -18.07 31.24 3.96
C ARG A 636 -17.26 30.06 3.44
N SER A 637 -15.95 30.24 3.38
CA SER A 637 -15.05 29.09 3.24
C SER A 637 -15.17 28.16 4.44
N LEU A 638 -14.80 26.88 4.28
CA LEU A 638 -14.79 25.93 5.40
C LEU A 638 -13.83 26.37 6.53
N ASP A 639 -12.67 26.94 6.15
CA ASP A 639 -11.68 27.45 7.11
C ASP A 639 -12.23 28.61 7.93
N ASP A 640 -12.90 29.57 7.29
CA ASP A 640 -13.52 30.71 7.98
C ASP A 640 -14.68 30.26 8.88
N ALA A 641 -15.44 29.25 8.43
CA ALA A 641 -16.53 28.70 9.21
C ALA A 641 -16.01 27.99 10.47
N ILE A 642 -14.95 27.18 10.34
CA ILE A 642 -14.29 26.50 11.47
C ILE A 642 -13.66 27.50 12.43
N ALA A 643 -12.98 28.54 11.94
CA ALA A 643 -12.36 29.58 12.76
C ALA A 643 -13.39 30.33 13.62
N GLY A 644 -14.63 30.47 13.12
CA GLY A 644 -15.74 31.12 13.82
C GLY A 644 -16.45 30.25 14.86
N LEU A 645 -16.13 28.96 14.98
CA LEU A 645 -16.76 28.08 15.97
C LEU A 645 -16.28 28.42 17.40
N GLU A 646 -17.18 28.32 18.36
CA GLU A 646 -16.81 28.35 19.78
C GLU A 646 -16.21 27.00 20.19
N VAL A 647 -15.27 27.02 21.12
CA VAL A 647 -14.65 25.81 21.71
C VAL A 647 -14.77 25.86 23.23
N ASP A 648 -15.10 24.72 23.84
CA ASP A 648 -15.32 24.64 25.28
C ASP A 648 -14.03 24.44 26.07
N VAL A 649 -12.90 24.15 25.38
CA VAL A 649 -11.63 23.84 26.03
C VAL A 649 -10.52 24.72 25.46
N GLU A 650 -9.96 25.56 26.30
CA GLU A 650 -8.81 26.40 25.96
C GLU A 650 -7.52 25.55 25.82
N PRO A 651 -6.60 25.91 24.91
CA PRO A 651 -5.27 25.30 24.85
C PRO A 651 -4.52 25.45 26.20
N LEU A 652 -3.78 24.41 26.60
CA LEU A 652 -2.89 24.52 27.76
C LEU A 652 -1.84 25.59 27.54
N THR A 653 -1.63 26.42 28.53
CA THR A 653 -0.47 27.31 28.59
C THR A 653 0.81 26.49 28.72
N LYS A 654 1.96 27.11 28.39
CA LYS A 654 3.27 26.49 28.58
C LYS A 654 3.54 26.11 30.04
N GLU A 655 2.99 26.87 30.97
CA GLU A 655 3.09 26.62 32.39
C GLU A 655 2.29 25.39 32.81
N GLU A 656 1.03 25.27 32.39
CA GLU A 656 0.21 24.08 32.63
C GLU A 656 0.84 22.81 32.04
N THR A 657 1.38 22.89 30.81
CA THR A 657 2.11 21.78 30.19
C THR A 657 3.36 21.40 30.99
N ARG A 658 4.08 22.39 31.55
CA ARG A 658 5.22 22.15 32.43
C ARG A 658 4.80 21.47 33.72
N ASN A 659 3.69 21.89 34.34
CA ASN A 659 3.14 21.30 35.56
C ASN A 659 2.70 19.84 35.33
N PHE A 660 2.09 19.52 34.18
CA PHE A 660 1.81 18.14 33.82
C PHE A 660 3.08 17.28 33.73
N ARG A 661 4.16 17.84 33.18
CA ARG A 661 5.46 17.15 33.07
C ARG A 661 6.06 16.90 34.45
N ASN A 662 6.07 17.90 35.33
CA ASN A 662 6.64 17.81 36.69
C ASN A 662 5.91 16.76 37.51
N LYS A 663 4.57 16.76 37.47
CA LYS A 663 3.75 15.73 38.12
C LYS A 663 4.05 14.30 37.64
N LYS A 664 4.38 14.15 36.35
CA LYS A 664 4.70 12.83 35.75
C LYS A 664 6.04 12.28 36.22
N PHE A 665 7.02 13.16 36.48
CA PHE A 665 8.39 12.76 36.83
C PHE A 665 8.73 12.94 38.31
N GLY A 666 7.74 13.26 39.18
CA GLY A 666 7.95 13.39 40.60
C GLY A 666 8.89 14.52 41.02
N VAL A 667 9.04 15.54 40.16
CA VAL A 667 9.79 16.75 40.46
C VAL A 667 8.77 17.77 40.96
N GLU A 668 8.67 17.94 42.30
CA GLU A 668 7.98 19.07 42.90
C GLU A 668 8.70 20.39 42.65
#